data_68d24c1671cd9be15acc04a490a4fb74
#
_entry.id   68d24c1671cd9be15acc04a490a4fb74
#
_cell.length_a   1.000
_cell.length_b   1.000
_cell.length_c   1.000
_cell.angle_alpha   90.00
_cell.angle_beta   90.00
_cell.angle_gamma   90.00
#
_symmetry.space_group_name_H-M   'P 1'
#
loop_
_entity.id
_entity.type
_entity.pdbx_description
1 polymer ?
#
loop_
_entity_poly.entity_id
_entity_poly.type
_entity_poly.pdbx_seq_one_letter_code
_entity_poly.pdbx_strand_id
1 'polypeptide(L)'
;MRHGFIKVAAATPDIRVADVDYNKGQIIKQMDEAAEAGAKIIVFPELCITGYTCSDLFLQDILLNSAKKALVKIAEHTKNLDALVFVGVPIAVGGELYNVAAALNHGNILGFTTKSFLPNYGEFYEMRQFRPGPKKAEKILFGGKEIPFGPQLLFVENQMANLIVSAEICEDVWSPVPPSIEAAREGATVIVNCSASDETIGKASYREALISGQSARLISGYIYANAGEGESTTDLVFGGHNLIAENGTILAEAKRFSNGIIYTEFDVQKIANERRKNTTFTETQEHVLPRIPFGLEQTETILTRTFPSRPFVPRDDQERAKRCEEILTIQAMGLKKRLAHTHAKSAVVGISGGLDSTLALLVTAKAFDALGLERSGITAVTMPCFGTTDRTYQNACKMSLKVGTTLREVRIGDAVMQHFKDIGHDPQDHSVTYENSQARERTQVLMDIANQTGGLVIGTGDMSELALGWATYNGDHMSMYGVNASVPKTLVRHLVHYYADTCEDSSLKEVLYDVLDTPVSPELLPPKDGEIAQKTEDLVGPYELHDFFLYYFLRMGYEPGKIYRIAKLSFAGEYDDETIYKWLRTFCWRFFSQQFKRSCLPDGPKVGTVALSPRGDWRMPSDACVALWIQNLEKEAGK
;
A
#
# COMPACT_ATOMS: atom_id res chain seq x y z
N MET A 1 -16.06 -13.19 2.55
CA MET A 1 -15.24 -12.47 1.52
C MET A 1 -15.65 -10.99 1.38
N ARG A 2 -16.14 -10.43 2.48
CA ARG A 2 -16.57 -9.03 2.58
C ARG A 2 -15.43 -8.07 2.23
N HIS A 3 -15.74 -6.99 1.51
CA HIS A 3 -14.78 -5.97 1.04
C HIS A 3 -13.66 -6.50 0.12
N GLY A 4 -13.86 -7.65 -0.50
CA GLY A 4 -12.89 -8.23 -1.42
C GLY A 4 -11.73 -8.98 -0.75
N PHE A 5 -11.76 -9.17 0.56
CA PHE A 5 -10.74 -9.95 1.26
C PHE A 5 -11.03 -11.45 1.18
N ILE A 6 -10.05 -12.22 0.72
CA ILE A 6 -10.09 -13.69 0.68
C ILE A 6 -8.84 -14.26 1.37
N LYS A 7 -9.02 -15.23 2.25
CA LYS A 7 -7.91 -15.93 2.87
C LYS A 7 -7.37 -16.99 1.92
N VAL A 8 -6.05 -17.06 1.81
CA VAL A 8 -5.34 -17.99 0.93
C VAL A 8 -4.25 -18.71 1.71
N ALA A 9 -3.88 -19.90 1.23
CA ALA A 9 -2.88 -20.76 1.84
C ALA A 9 -1.91 -21.33 0.79
N ALA A 10 -0.62 -21.35 1.13
CA ALA A 10 0.40 -22.15 0.47
C ALA A 10 0.88 -23.22 1.45
N ALA A 11 0.76 -24.48 1.05
CA ALA A 11 0.97 -25.63 1.91
C ALA A 11 2.10 -26.52 1.38
N THR A 12 3.00 -26.96 2.25
CA THR A 12 4.03 -27.97 1.98
C THR A 12 3.76 -29.19 2.86
N PRO A 13 3.19 -30.28 2.32
CA PRO A 13 2.93 -31.50 3.08
C PRO A 13 4.23 -32.28 3.32
N ASP A 14 4.23 -33.06 4.39
CA ASP A 14 5.22 -34.11 4.53
C ASP A 14 4.96 -35.19 3.47
N ILE A 15 5.97 -35.51 2.68
CA ILE A 15 5.82 -36.50 1.64
C ILE A 15 6.85 -37.64 1.79
N ARG A 16 6.59 -38.73 1.08
CA ARG A 16 7.53 -39.82 0.82
C ARG A 16 7.54 -40.11 -0.67
N VAL A 17 8.71 -40.13 -1.27
CA VAL A 17 8.85 -40.35 -2.71
C VAL A 17 8.21 -41.69 -3.11
N ALA A 18 7.29 -41.66 -4.07
CA ALA A 18 6.49 -42.74 -4.59
C ALA A 18 5.49 -43.40 -3.60
N ASP A 19 5.36 -42.91 -2.36
CA ASP A 19 4.35 -43.40 -1.40
C ASP A 19 3.04 -42.58 -1.54
N VAL A 20 2.32 -42.88 -2.60
CA VAL A 20 1.12 -42.12 -3.00
C VAL A 20 0.02 -42.13 -1.93
N ASP A 21 -0.15 -43.22 -1.18
CA ASP A 21 -1.17 -43.31 -0.14
C ASP A 21 -0.82 -42.49 1.08
N TYR A 22 0.45 -42.46 1.49
CA TYR A 22 0.94 -41.57 2.54
C TYR A 22 0.77 -40.10 2.14
N ASN A 23 1.27 -39.74 0.94
CA ASN A 23 1.22 -38.34 0.44
C ASN A 23 -0.22 -37.83 0.33
N LYS A 24 -1.14 -38.64 -0.20
CA LYS A 24 -2.59 -38.32 -0.21
C LYS A 24 -3.11 -38.02 1.19
N GLY A 25 -2.73 -38.82 2.19
CA GLY A 25 -3.15 -38.59 3.58
C GLY A 25 -2.65 -37.28 4.15
N GLN A 26 -1.41 -36.90 3.87
CA GLN A 26 -0.82 -35.64 4.30
C GLN A 26 -1.45 -34.42 3.59
N ILE A 27 -1.70 -34.54 2.29
CA ILE A 27 -2.40 -33.49 1.51
C ILE A 27 -3.81 -33.26 2.09
N ILE A 28 -4.60 -34.32 2.31
CA ILE A 28 -5.94 -34.23 2.90
C ILE A 28 -5.89 -33.56 4.28
N LYS A 29 -4.96 -33.97 5.14
CA LYS A 29 -4.78 -33.37 6.47
C LYS A 29 -4.55 -31.87 6.40
N GLN A 30 -3.63 -31.41 5.52
CA GLN A 30 -3.36 -29.98 5.37
C GLN A 30 -4.49 -29.23 4.66
N MET A 31 -5.26 -29.88 3.79
CA MET A 31 -6.49 -29.29 3.22
C MET A 31 -7.51 -28.98 4.31
N ASP A 32 -7.74 -29.93 5.23
CA ASP A 32 -8.67 -29.74 6.35
C ASP A 32 -8.18 -28.62 7.27
N GLU A 33 -6.91 -28.64 7.65
CA GLU A 33 -6.30 -27.57 8.47
C GLU A 33 -6.43 -26.18 7.82
N ALA A 34 -6.17 -26.09 6.51
CA ALA A 34 -6.28 -24.84 5.79
C ALA A 34 -7.74 -24.36 5.66
N ALA A 35 -8.67 -25.27 5.43
CA ALA A 35 -10.10 -24.96 5.36
C ALA A 35 -10.66 -24.53 6.72
N GLU A 36 -10.28 -25.19 7.82
CA GLU A 36 -10.61 -24.79 9.19
C GLU A 36 -10.08 -23.39 9.54
N ALA A 37 -8.88 -23.03 9.04
CA ALA A 37 -8.35 -21.68 9.15
C ALA A 37 -9.09 -20.66 8.27
N GLY A 38 -10.04 -21.09 7.43
CA GLY A 38 -10.86 -20.24 6.57
C GLY A 38 -10.23 -19.92 5.20
N ALA A 39 -9.21 -20.68 4.75
CA ALA A 39 -8.62 -20.49 3.44
C ALA A 39 -9.59 -20.89 2.32
N LYS A 40 -9.74 -20.01 1.34
CA LYS A 40 -10.61 -20.17 0.16
C LYS A 40 -9.84 -20.61 -1.09
N ILE A 41 -8.53 -20.41 -1.11
CA ILE A 41 -7.62 -20.92 -2.13
C ILE A 41 -6.47 -21.62 -1.41
N ILE A 42 -6.23 -22.89 -1.73
CA ILE A 42 -5.21 -23.72 -1.11
C ILE A 42 -4.31 -24.28 -2.21
N VAL A 43 -3.02 -24.06 -2.13
CA VAL A 43 -2.06 -24.46 -3.16
C VAL A 43 -1.02 -25.42 -2.57
N PHE A 44 -0.85 -26.55 -3.23
CA PHE A 44 0.14 -27.58 -2.91
C PHE A 44 1.27 -27.58 -3.95
N PRO A 45 2.44 -28.18 -3.61
CA PRO A 45 3.59 -28.24 -4.51
C PRO A 45 3.35 -29.05 -5.79
N GLU A 46 4.25 -28.85 -6.73
CA GLU A 46 4.39 -29.62 -7.96
C GLU A 46 4.59 -31.10 -7.65
N LEU A 47 3.84 -31.98 -8.36
CA LEU A 47 3.92 -33.44 -8.26
C LEU A 47 3.82 -33.99 -6.82
N CYS A 48 3.26 -33.24 -5.87
CA CYS A 48 3.24 -33.62 -4.45
C CYS A 48 2.48 -34.94 -4.14
N ILE A 49 1.62 -35.42 -5.05
CA ILE A 49 0.95 -36.74 -4.88
C ILE A 49 1.95 -37.88 -4.96
N THR A 50 2.97 -37.73 -5.80
CA THR A 50 3.99 -38.79 -6.00
C THR A 50 5.31 -38.47 -5.30
N GLY A 51 5.59 -37.18 -5.09
CA GLY A 51 6.91 -36.59 -4.95
C GLY A 51 7.46 -36.21 -6.33
N TYR A 52 8.16 -35.05 -6.37
CA TYR A 52 8.81 -34.56 -7.58
C TYR A 52 9.98 -35.42 -8.01
N THR A 53 10.73 -35.99 -7.06
CA THR A 53 11.99 -36.68 -7.26
C THR A 53 11.83 -38.18 -7.60
N CYS A 54 10.69 -38.56 -8.15
CA CYS A 54 10.44 -39.98 -8.56
C CYS A 54 11.28 -40.46 -9.77
N SER A 55 11.90 -39.55 -10.54
CA SER A 55 12.74 -39.86 -11.69
C SER A 55 12.08 -40.88 -12.66
N ASP A 56 12.78 -41.95 -13.07
CA ASP A 56 12.25 -42.93 -14.00
C ASP A 56 11.10 -43.81 -13.44
N LEU A 57 10.77 -43.69 -12.15
CA LEU A 57 9.55 -44.29 -11.62
C LEU A 57 8.29 -43.70 -12.25
N PHE A 58 8.33 -42.49 -12.77
CA PHE A 58 7.25 -41.91 -13.57
C PHE A 58 6.92 -42.69 -14.84
N LEU A 59 7.80 -43.55 -15.30
CA LEU A 59 7.56 -44.45 -16.44
C LEU A 59 6.86 -45.77 -16.04
N GLN A 60 6.49 -45.91 -14.76
CA GLN A 60 5.86 -47.13 -14.23
C GLN A 60 4.34 -46.92 -14.07
N ASP A 61 3.54 -47.70 -14.76
CA ASP A 61 2.07 -47.66 -14.71
C ASP A 61 1.50 -47.79 -13.29
N ILE A 62 2.16 -48.54 -12.43
CA ILE A 62 1.73 -48.71 -11.04
C ILE A 62 1.71 -47.36 -10.30
N LEU A 63 2.73 -46.50 -10.51
CA LEU A 63 2.80 -45.16 -9.89
C LEU A 63 1.74 -44.25 -10.47
N LEU A 64 1.62 -44.21 -11.80
CA LEU A 64 0.66 -43.33 -12.50
C LEU A 64 -0.79 -43.70 -12.17
N ASN A 65 -1.13 -44.98 -12.15
CA ASN A 65 -2.45 -45.47 -11.79
C ASN A 65 -2.78 -45.19 -10.31
N SER A 66 -1.80 -45.29 -9.42
CA SER A 66 -1.97 -44.96 -8.01
C SER A 66 -2.20 -43.45 -7.84
N ALA A 67 -1.40 -42.61 -8.49
CA ALA A 67 -1.55 -41.15 -8.48
C ALA A 67 -2.94 -40.71 -8.99
N LYS A 68 -3.42 -41.30 -10.09
CA LYS A 68 -4.75 -41.07 -10.63
C LYS A 68 -5.87 -41.39 -9.61
N LYS A 69 -5.77 -42.55 -8.93
CA LYS A 69 -6.74 -42.96 -7.90
C LYS A 69 -6.69 -42.02 -6.68
N ALA A 70 -5.50 -41.60 -6.27
CA ALA A 70 -5.31 -40.67 -5.17
C ALA A 70 -5.93 -39.31 -5.49
N LEU A 71 -5.70 -38.76 -6.69
CA LEU A 71 -6.29 -37.50 -7.13
C LEU A 71 -7.82 -37.52 -7.06
N VAL A 72 -8.46 -38.62 -7.54
CA VAL A 72 -9.92 -38.78 -7.46
C VAL A 72 -10.40 -38.71 -6.01
N LYS A 73 -9.71 -39.41 -5.08
CA LYS A 73 -10.06 -39.38 -3.65
C LYS A 73 -9.84 -37.99 -3.00
N ILE A 74 -8.77 -37.30 -3.38
CA ILE A 74 -8.53 -35.93 -2.93
C ILE A 74 -9.64 -35.02 -3.46
N ALA A 75 -10.03 -35.14 -4.72
CA ALA A 75 -11.13 -34.38 -5.30
C ALA A 75 -12.46 -34.68 -4.58
N GLU A 76 -12.79 -35.95 -4.34
CA GLU A 76 -13.98 -36.33 -3.58
C GLU A 76 -13.99 -35.69 -2.17
N HIS A 77 -12.83 -35.62 -1.51
CA HIS A 77 -12.69 -35.01 -0.19
C HIS A 77 -13.06 -33.51 -0.20
N THR A 78 -12.77 -32.78 -1.27
CA THR A 78 -13.15 -31.36 -1.40
C THR A 78 -14.66 -31.11 -1.42
N LYS A 79 -15.51 -32.16 -1.48
CA LYS A 79 -16.98 -32.02 -1.49
C LYS A 79 -17.51 -31.24 -0.27
N ASN A 80 -16.85 -31.39 0.86
CA ASN A 80 -17.24 -30.77 2.12
C ASN A 80 -16.40 -29.52 2.45
N LEU A 81 -15.50 -29.13 1.55
CA LEU A 81 -14.62 -27.98 1.75
C LEU A 81 -15.08 -26.80 0.89
N ASP A 82 -15.13 -25.63 1.49
CA ASP A 82 -15.44 -24.39 0.79
C ASP A 82 -14.14 -23.71 0.32
N ALA A 83 -13.44 -24.39 -0.58
CA ALA A 83 -12.16 -23.95 -1.13
C ALA A 83 -11.94 -24.39 -2.57
N LEU A 84 -11.18 -23.59 -3.32
CA LEU A 84 -10.54 -23.99 -4.58
C LEU A 84 -9.12 -24.50 -4.25
N VAL A 85 -8.85 -25.75 -4.58
CA VAL A 85 -7.59 -26.44 -4.22
C VAL A 85 -6.79 -26.78 -5.46
N PHE A 86 -5.48 -26.51 -5.45
CA PHE A 86 -4.55 -26.89 -6.51
C PHE A 86 -3.55 -27.93 -5.99
N VAL A 87 -3.43 -29.05 -6.71
CA VAL A 87 -2.55 -30.17 -6.33
C VAL A 87 -1.73 -30.63 -7.53
N GLY A 88 -0.40 -30.74 -7.37
CA GLY A 88 0.50 -31.21 -8.42
C GLY A 88 0.43 -32.73 -8.60
N VAL A 89 0.26 -33.20 -9.85
CA VAL A 89 0.11 -34.63 -10.19
C VAL A 89 0.60 -34.97 -11.61
N PRO A 90 1.20 -36.14 -11.86
CA PRO A 90 1.51 -36.61 -13.21
C PRO A 90 0.25 -37.19 -13.88
N ILE A 91 -0.02 -36.81 -15.14
CA ILE A 91 -1.17 -37.31 -15.92
C ILE A 91 -0.69 -37.81 -17.27
N ALA A 92 -1.02 -39.06 -17.58
CA ALA A 92 -0.76 -39.67 -18.90
C ALA A 92 -1.96 -39.45 -19.83
N VAL A 93 -1.71 -38.89 -21.03
CA VAL A 93 -2.69 -38.63 -22.08
C VAL A 93 -2.10 -39.05 -23.44
N GLY A 94 -2.79 -39.90 -24.18
CA GLY A 94 -2.41 -40.27 -25.55
C GLY A 94 -1.00 -40.90 -25.67
N GLY A 95 -0.49 -41.52 -24.62
CA GLY A 95 0.85 -42.12 -24.61
C GLY A 95 1.97 -41.16 -24.19
N GLU A 96 1.64 -39.92 -23.87
CA GLU A 96 2.56 -38.92 -23.33
C GLU A 96 2.25 -38.61 -21.86
N LEU A 97 3.28 -38.21 -21.11
CA LEU A 97 3.17 -37.89 -19.69
C LEU A 97 3.30 -36.36 -19.47
N TYR A 98 2.40 -35.79 -18.70
CA TYR A 98 2.35 -34.38 -18.41
C TYR A 98 2.43 -34.10 -16.91
N ASN A 99 3.17 -33.05 -16.55
CA ASN A 99 3.19 -32.46 -15.22
C ASN A 99 2.06 -31.43 -15.13
N VAL A 100 1.10 -31.62 -14.23
CA VAL A 100 -0.08 -30.78 -14.17
C VAL A 100 -0.41 -30.33 -12.75
N ALA A 101 -1.03 -29.15 -12.65
CA ALA A 101 -1.74 -28.67 -11.47
C ALA A 101 -3.23 -28.95 -11.65
N ALA A 102 -3.78 -29.85 -10.84
CA ALA A 102 -5.20 -30.16 -10.83
C ALA A 102 -5.97 -29.15 -9.95
N ALA A 103 -6.97 -28.47 -10.52
CA ALA A 103 -7.88 -27.59 -9.81
C ALA A 103 -9.11 -28.39 -9.32
N LEU A 104 -9.37 -28.34 -8.01
CA LEU A 104 -10.41 -29.11 -7.34
C LEU A 104 -11.36 -28.20 -6.59
N ASN A 105 -12.68 -28.42 -6.71
CA ASN A 105 -13.69 -27.68 -5.95
C ASN A 105 -14.96 -28.53 -5.80
N HIS A 106 -15.51 -28.60 -4.60
CA HIS A 106 -16.77 -29.28 -4.27
C HIS A 106 -16.91 -30.70 -4.87
N GLY A 107 -15.88 -31.53 -4.72
CA GLY A 107 -15.87 -32.91 -5.17
C GLY A 107 -15.57 -33.12 -6.66
N ASN A 108 -15.27 -32.05 -7.41
CA ASN A 108 -15.01 -32.13 -8.83
C ASN A 108 -13.57 -31.72 -9.17
N ILE A 109 -13.04 -32.33 -10.21
CA ILE A 109 -11.84 -31.86 -10.90
C ILE A 109 -12.32 -30.87 -11.96
N LEU A 110 -11.93 -29.61 -11.82
CA LEU A 110 -12.37 -28.54 -12.70
C LEU A 110 -11.51 -28.45 -13.96
N GLY A 111 -10.21 -28.73 -13.86
CA GLY A 111 -9.27 -28.62 -14.97
C GLY A 111 -7.87 -29.07 -14.56
N PHE A 112 -7.04 -29.32 -15.56
CA PHE A 112 -5.63 -29.64 -15.45
C PHE A 112 -4.81 -28.56 -16.14
N THR A 113 -4.19 -27.68 -15.36
CA THR A 113 -3.21 -26.75 -15.91
C THR A 113 -1.90 -27.47 -16.15
N THR A 114 -1.40 -27.46 -17.39
CA THR A 114 -0.18 -28.17 -17.79
C THR A 114 1.04 -27.27 -17.68
N LYS A 115 2.19 -27.84 -17.29
CA LYS A 115 3.49 -27.15 -17.32
C LYS A 115 3.87 -26.83 -18.77
N SER A 116 4.21 -25.57 -19.05
CA SER A 116 4.56 -25.09 -20.38
C SER A 116 6.05 -25.19 -20.65
N PHE A 117 6.88 -24.91 -19.65
CA PHE A 117 8.33 -24.91 -19.72
C PHE A 117 8.91 -26.01 -18.83
N LEU A 118 9.57 -26.97 -19.44
CA LEU A 118 10.23 -28.08 -18.74
C LEU A 118 11.71 -27.79 -18.60
N PRO A 119 12.26 -27.61 -17.38
CA PRO A 119 13.69 -27.42 -17.21
C PRO A 119 14.45 -28.68 -17.62
N ASN A 120 15.45 -28.54 -18.47
CA ASN A 120 16.30 -29.63 -18.96
C ASN A 120 17.76 -29.14 -19.10
N TYR A 121 18.26 -28.58 -17.99
CA TYR A 121 19.61 -28.02 -17.84
C TYR A 121 20.05 -28.17 -16.37
N GLY A 122 21.38 -28.13 -16.14
CA GLY A 122 21.94 -28.27 -14.80
C GLY A 122 21.48 -29.54 -14.14
N GLU A 123 20.88 -29.40 -12.98
CA GLU A 123 20.32 -30.50 -12.17
C GLU A 123 18.95 -31.00 -12.65
N PHE A 124 18.32 -30.32 -13.61
CA PHE A 124 16.99 -30.69 -14.10
C PHE A 124 17.02 -31.43 -15.43
N TYR A 125 16.19 -32.47 -15.55
CA TYR A 125 16.04 -33.27 -16.76
C TYR A 125 14.59 -33.74 -16.98
N GLU A 126 13.62 -32.88 -16.74
CA GLU A 126 12.19 -33.23 -16.81
C GLU A 126 11.75 -33.71 -18.19
N MET A 127 12.37 -33.22 -19.27
CA MET A 127 12.05 -33.70 -20.65
C MET A 127 12.34 -35.18 -20.89
N ARG A 128 13.02 -35.85 -19.97
CA ARG A 128 13.20 -37.30 -20.01
C ARG A 128 11.88 -38.04 -19.80
N GLN A 129 11.05 -37.56 -18.89
CA GLN A 129 9.79 -38.19 -18.51
C GLN A 129 8.57 -37.46 -19.06
N PHE A 130 8.57 -36.11 -19.00
CA PHE A 130 7.42 -35.29 -19.30
C PHE A 130 7.49 -34.60 -20.67
N ARG A 131 6.32 -34.20 -21.16
CA ARG A 131 6.17 -33.33 -22.33
C ARG A 131 5.60 -31.98 -21.94
N PRO A 132 5.99 -30.87 -22.62
CA PRO A 132 5.33 -29.61 -22.50
C PRO A 132 3.84 -29.75 -22.80
N GLY A 133 3.00 -29.00 -22.09
CA GLY A 133 1.57 -28.97 -22.36
C GLY A 133 1.24 -28.53 -23.81
N PRO A 134 0.02 -28.80 -24.28
CA PRO A 134 -0.42 -28.34 -25.59
C PRO A 134 -0.39 -26.81 -25.68
N LYS A 135 -0.23 -26.26 -26.88
CA LYS A 135 -0.20 -24.79 -27.06
C LYS A 135 -1.53 -24.09 -26.76
N LYS A 136 -2.63 -24.83 -26.85
CA LYS A 136 -3.99 -24.38 -26.52
C LYS A 136 -4.67 -25.40 -25.66
N ALA A 137 -5.54 -24.94 -24.78
CA ALA A 137 -6.32 -25.84 -23.96
C ALA A 137 -7.28 -26.70 -24.83
N GLU A 138 -7.40 -27.95 -24.44
CA GLU A 138 -8.27 -28.96 -25.04
C GLU A 138 -9.07 -29.67 -23.93
N LYS A 139 -9.86 -30.65 -24.30
CA LYS A 139 -10.55 -31.52 -23.35
C LYS A 139 -10.01 -32.93 -23.42
N ILE A 140 -9.78 -33.53 -22.28
CA ILE A 140 -9.37 -34.92 -22.16
C ILE A 140 -10.42 -35.72 -21.40
N LEU A 141 -10.50 -37.04 -21.69
CA LEU A 141 -11.36 -37.95 -20.94
C LEU A 141 -10.64 -38.42 -19.67
N PHE A 142 -11.11 -38.04 -18.49
CA PHE A 142 -10.56 -38.45 -17.20
C PHE A 142 -11.68 -38.93 -16.28
N GLY A 143 -11.60 -40.17 -15.81
CA GLY A 143 -12.65 -40.75 -14.94
C GLY A 143 -14.05 -40.78 -15.57
N GLY A 144 -14.14 -40.86 -16.90
CA GLY A 144 -15.43 -40.84 -17.63
C GLY A 144 -16.02 -39.47 -17.87
N LYS A 145 -15.33 -38.37 -17.47
CA LYS A 145 -15.75 -36.98 -17.68
C LYS A 145 -14.78 -36.26 -18.62
N GLU A 146 -15.30 -35.36 -19.44
CA GLU A 146 -14.45 -34.40 -20.18
C GLU A 146 -13.95 -33.32 -19.24
N ILE A 147 -12.63 -33.20 -19.12
CA ILE A 147 -11.95 -32.21 -18.25
C ILE A 147 -11.11 -31.28 -19.11
N PRO A 148 -11.18 -29.93 -18.92
CA PRO A 148 -10.26 -28.99 -19.54
C PRO A 148 -8.80 -29.33 -19.19
N PHE A 149 -7.92 -29.31 -20.21
CA PHE A 149 -6.53 -29.68 -20.11
C PHE A 149 -5.68 -28.74 -20.97
N GLY A 150 -4.68 -28.11 -20.42
CA GLY A 150 -3.78 -27.22 -21.14
C GLY A 150 -3.25 -26.08 -20.28
N PRO A 151 -2.43 -25.20 -20.85
CA PRO A 151 -1.94 -24.04 -20.13
C PRO A 151 -3.06 -23.00 -19.92
N GLN A 152 -2.88 -22.10 -18.97
CA GLN A 152 -3.66 -20.86 -18.85
C GLN A 152 -5.19 -21.08 -18.76
N LEU A 153 -5.63 -21.99 -17.92
CA LEU A 153 -7.05 -22.11 -17.57
C LEU A 153 -7.45 -21.01 -16.57
N LEU A 154 -8.60 -20.37 -16.80
CA LEU A 154 -9.13 -19.33 -15.90
C LEU A 154 -10.28 -19.91 -15.06
N PHE A 155 -10.08 -20.00 -13.77
CA PHE A 155 -11.10 -20.40 -12.80
C PHE A 155 -11.79 -19.15 -12.27
N VAL A 156 -13.09 -19.00 -12.55
CA VAL A 156 -13.87 -17.77 -12.29
C VAL A 156 -14.87 -18.05 -11.17
N GLU A 157 -14.77 -17.28 -10.08
CA GLU A 157 -15.72 -17.40 -8.97
C GLU A 157 -17.10 -16.83 -9.36
N ASN A 158 -18.18 -17.58 -9.02
CA ASN A 158 -19.52 -17.31 -9.52
C ASN A 158 -20.15 -16.00 -9.01
N GLN A 159 -19.80 -15.55 -7.81
CA GLN A 159 -20.40 -14.39 -7.14
C GLN A 159 -19.45 -13.21 -6.98
N MET A 160 -18.15 -13.42 -7.16
CA MET A 160 -17.10 -12.40 -7.04
C MET A 160 -16.37 -12.24 -8.36
N ALA A 161 -16.92 -11.41 -9.26
CA ALA A 161 -16.41 -11.23 -10.62
C ALA A 161 -14.91 -10.87 -10.70
N ASN A 162 -14.35 -10.25 -9.64
CA ASN A 162 -12.94 -9.90 -9.57
C ASN A 162 -12.05 -11.04 -9.04
N LEU A 163 -12.60 -12.20 -8.71
CA LEU A 163 -11.84 -13.36 -8.27
C LEU A 163 -11.73 -14.35 -9.45
N ILE A 164 -10.64 -14.22 -10.18
CA ILE A 164 -10.27 -15.09 -11.30
C ILE A 164 -8.89 -15.65 -10.99
N VAL A 165 -8.78 -16.97 -10.91
CA VAL A 165 -7.55 -17.68 -10.56
C VAL A 165 -7.00 -18.38 -11.79
N SER A 166 -5.69 -18.35 -11.98
CA SER A 166 -4.99 -19.15 -12.98
C SER A 166 -3.76 -19.81 -12.36
N ALA A 167 -3.40 -20.98 -12.87
CA ALA A 167 -2.23 -21.72 -12.40
C ALA A 167 -1.10 -21.69 -13.41
N GLU A 168 0.13 -21.75 -12.92
CA GLU A 168 1.36 -22.08 -13.65
C GLU A 168 2.23 -22.97 -12.77
N ILE A 169 3.26 -23.60 -13.32
CA ILE A 169 4.01 -24.64 -12.60
C ILE A 169 5.50 -24.32 -12.63
N CYS A 170 6.08 -24.11 -11.46
CA CYS A 170 7.51 -23.99 -11.18
C CYS A 170 8.27 -23.18 -12.25
N GLU A 171 8.95 -23.83 -13.19
CA GLU A 171 9.77 -23.23 -14.24
C GLU A 171 9.01 -22.21 -15.11
N ASP A 172 7.69 -22.33 -15.18
CA ASP A 172 6.88 -21.40 -15.96
C ASP A 172 7.14 -19.93 -15.55
N VAL A 173 7.28 -19.64 -14.25
CA VAL A 173 7.56 -18.26 -13.76
C VAL A 173 9.00 -17.81 -14.01
N TRP A 174 9.94 -18.74 -14.20
CA TRP A 174 11.36 -18.43 -14.48
C TRP A 174 11.59 -18.14 -15.97
N SER A 175 10.64 -18.51 -16.83
CA SER A 175 10.73 -18.26 -18.27
C SER A 175 10.65 -16.77 -18.58
N PRO A 176 11.20 -16.32 -19.74
CA PRO A 176 11.11 -14.90 -20.15
C PRO A 176 9.68 -14.41 -20.34
N VAL A 177 8.73 -15.30 -20.69
CA VAL A 177 7.31 -14.99 -20.89
C VAL A 177 6.48 -16.02 -20.13
N PRO A 178 6.29 -15.85 -18.83
CA PRO A 178 5.45 -16.74 -18.03
C PRO A 178 4.01 -16.83 -18.52
N PRO A 179 3.36 -18.01 -18.46
CA PRO A 179 1.94 -18.17 -18.81
C PRO A 179 1.00 -17.23 -18.05
N SER A 180 1.35 -16.87 -16.82
CA SER A 180 0.59 -15.92 -16.00
C SER A 180 0.45 -14.53 -16.62
N ILE A 181 1.31 -14.11 -17.55
CA ILE A 181 1.19 -12.82 -18.24
C ILE A 181 -0.11 -12.77 -19.03
N GLU A 182 -0.34 -13.76 -19.90
CA GLU A 182 -1.56 -13.78 -20.72
C GLU A 182 -2.80 -14.04 -19.87
N ALA A 183 -2.70 -14.92 -18.86
CA ALA A 183 -3.79 -15.15 -17.91
C ALA A 183 -4.21 -13.86 -17.21
N ALA A 184 -3.26 -13.02 -16.77
CA ALA A 184 -3.55 -11.74 -16.13
C ALA A 184 -4.16 -10.73 -17.13
N ARG A 185 -3.69 -10.71 -18.38
CA ARG A 185 -4.27 -9.88 -19.45
C ARG A 185 -5.70 -10.29 -19.79
N GLU A 186 -6.06 -11.55 -19.59
CA GLU A 186 -7.44 -12.05 -19.73
C GLU A 186 -8.25 -11.99 -18.43
N GLY A 187 -7.72 -11.31 -17.40
CA GLY A 187 -8.44 -10.94 -16.19
C GLY A 187 -8.10 -11.75 -14.94
N ALA A 188 -7.15 -12.71 -14.98
CA ALA A 188 -6.75 -13.41 -13.76
C ALA A 188 -6.17 -12.42 -12.73
N THR A 189 -6.78 -12.37 -11.54
CA THR A 189 -6.37 -11.50 -10.42
C THR A 189 -5.53 -12.24 -9.39
N VAL A 190 -5.57 -13.57 -9.41
CA VAL A 190 -4.77 -14.44 -8.55
C VAL A 190 -4.06 -15.47 -9.42
N ILE A 191 -2.75 -15.57 -9.23
CA ILE A 191 -1.91 -16.60 -9.84
C ILE A 191 -1.48 -17.57 -8.76
N VAL A 192 -1.57 -18.87 -9.05
CA VAL A 192 -1.05 -19.92 -8.19
C VAL A 192 0.08 -20.64 -8.90
N ASN A 193 1.14 -21.00 -8.18
CA ASN A 193 2.26 -21.75 -8.71
C ASN A 193 2.55 -22.97 -7.83
N CYS A 194 2.30 -24.15 -8.38
CA CYS A 194 2.72 -25.41 -7.80
C CYS A 194 4.18 -25.63 -8.16
N SER A 195 5.10 -25.64 -7.20
CA SER A 195 6.53 -25.63 -7.44
C SER A 195 7.29 -26.73 -6.72
N ALA A 196 8.40 -27.17 -7.32
CA ALA A 196 9.42 -28.00 -6.71
C ALA A 196 10.81 -27.42 -7.07
N SER A 197 11.11 -26.27 -6.47
CA SER A 197 12.38 -25.57 -6.65
C SER A 197 13.32 -25.92 -5.50
N ASP A 198 14.48 -26.47 -5.84
CA ASP A 198 15.54 -26.81 -4.90
C ASP A 198 16.19 -25.56 -4.25
N GLU A 199 17.01 -25.79 -3.24
CA GLU A 199 17.74 -24.76 -2.54
C GLU A 199 19.23 -24.77 -2.91
N THR A 200 19.70 -23.65 -3.43
CA THR A 200 21.11 -23.31 -3.59
C THR A 200 21.41 -21.94 -2.96
N ILE A 201 22.68 -21.65 -2.71
CA ILE A 201 23.06 -20.36 -2.09
C ILE A 201 22.61 -19.19 -2.97
N GLY A 202 21.83 -18.26 -2.38
CA GLY A 202 21.32 -17.09 -3.08
C GLY A 202 19.99 -17.28 -3.82
N LYS A 203 19.56 -18.54 -4.07
CA LYS A 203 18.32 -18.83 -4.83
C LYS A 203 17.06 -18.35 -4.11
N ALA A 204 17.03 -18.38 -2.78
CA ALA A 204 15.89 -17.89 -2.01
C ALA A 204 15.60 -16.40 -2.23
N SER A 205 16.63 -15.55 -2.15
CA SER A 205 16.47 -14.10 -2.40
C SER A 205 16.09 -13.80 -3.85
N TYR A 206 16.62 -14.60 -4.80
CA TYR A 206 16.22 -14.48 -6.21
C TYR A 206 14.76 -14.87 -6.41
N ARG A 207 14.32 -15.98 -5.79
CA ARG A 207 12.92 -16.46 -5.82
C ARG A 207 11.97 -15.41 -5.23
N GLU A 208 12.30 -14.83 -4.09
CA GLU A 208 11.54 -13.75 -3.47
C GLU A 208 11.39 -12.54 -4.41
N ALA A 209 12.50 -12.06 -4.99
CA ALA A 209 12.50 -10.96 -5.94
C ALA A 209 11.69 -11.28 -7.20
N LEU A 210 11.78 -12.51 -7.71
CA LEU A 210 11.03 -12.97 -8.88
C LEU A 210 9.52 -12.97 -8.62
N ILE A 211 9.07 -13.60 -7.52
CA ILE A 211 7.65 -13.71 -7.17
C ILE A 211 7.06 -12.34 -6.83
N SER A 212 7.76 -11.53 -6.05
CA SER A 212 7.38 -10.14 -5.77
C SER A 212 7.28 -9.33 -7.07
N GLY A 213 8.30 -9.39 -7.92
CA GLY A 213 8.34 -8.70 -9.22
C GLY A 213 7.24 -9.13 -10.18
N GLN A 214 6.94 -10.43 -10.27
CA GLN A 214 5.86 -10.95 -11.12
C GLN A 214 4.49 -10.51 -10.60
N SER A 215 4.25 -10.61 -9.30
CA SER A 215 3.04 -10.10 -8.65
C SER A 215 2.82 -8.60 -8.93
N ALA A 216 3.88 -7.79 -8.86
CA ALA A 216 3.84 -6.36 -9.18
C ALA A 216 3.52 -6.09 -10.64
N ARG A 217 4.21 -6.77 -11.56
CA ARG A 217 4.02 -6.62 -13.02
C ARG A 217 2.59 -6.94 -13.43
N LEU A 218 2.01 -8.00 -12.85
CA LEU A 218 0.67 -8.46 -13.18
C LEU A 218 -0.44 -7.75 -12.38
N ILE A 219 -0.08 -6.92 -11.40
CA ILE A 219 -1.02 -6.33 -10.44
C ILE A 219 -1.96 -7.44 -9.93
N SER A 220 -1.39 -8.45 -9.27
CA SER A 220 -2.11 -9.67 -8.88
C SER A 220 -1.69 -10.16 -7.49
N GLY A 221 -2.54 -11.01 -6.89
CA GLY A 221 -2.11 -11.94 -5.87
C GLY A 221 -1.30 -13.07 -6.51
N TYR A 222 -0.26 -13.54 -5.83
CA TYR A 222 0.58 -14.66 -6.27
C TYR A 222 0.84 -15.61 -5.11
N ILE A 223 0.46 -16.89 -5.28
CA ILE A 223 0.65 -17.95 -4.29
C ILE A 223 1.67 -18.94 -4.85
N TYR A 224 2.81 -19.06 -4.21
CA TYR A 224 3.88 -19.97 -4.57
C TYR A 224 4.02 -21.04 -3.49
N ALA A 225 3.68 -22.28 -3.82
CA ALA A 225 3.80 -23.44 -2.93
C ALA A 225 4.95 -24.33 -3.39
N ASN A 226 5.98 -24.49 -2.55
CA ASN A 226 7.21 -25.17 -2.90
C ASN A 226 7.34 -26.53 -2.18
N ALA A 227 7.93 -27.50 -2.87
CA ALA A 227 8.32 -28.78 -2.28
C ALA A 227 9.30 -28.58 -1.11
N GLY A 228 9.21 -29.44 -0.12
CA GLY A 228 10.01 -29.37 1.09
C GLY A 228 10.64 -30.68 1.50
N GLU A 229 10.78 -30.88 2.80
CA GLU A 229 11.32 -32.11 3.37
C GLU A 229 10.48 -33.34 2.96
N GLY A 230 11.14 -34.42 2.58
CA GLY A 230 10.50 -35.63 2.10
C GLY A 230 10.83 -35.96 0.64
N GLU A 231 11.25 -34.97 -0.15
CA GLU A 231 11.84 -35.25 -1.49
C GLU A 231 13.20 -35.93 -1.37
N SER A 232 13.60 -36.64 -2.44
CA SER A 232 14.92 -37.30 -2.45
C SER A 232 16.05 -36.29 -2.42
N THR A 233 17.06 -36.59 -1.63
CA THR A 233 18.27 -35.75 -1.50
C THR A 233 19.47 -36.34 -2.22
N THR A 234 19.26 -37.04 -3.35
CA THR A 234 20.35 -37.60 -4.14
C THR A 234 21.37 -36.52 -4.52
N ASP A 235 20.91 -35.43 -5.13
CA ASP A 235 21.73 -34.25 -5.49
C ASP A 235 21.12 -32.92 -5.05
N LEU A 236 19.83 -32.91 -4.72
CA LEU A 236 19.06 -31.70 -4.46
C LEU A 236 18.52 -31.66 -3.03
N VAL A 237 18.30 -30.46 -2.49
CA VAL A 237 17.60 -30.26 -1.22
C VAL A 237 16.45 -29.30 -1.46
N PHE A 238 15.27 -29.62 -0.95
CA PHE A 238 14.07 -28.79 -1.06
C PHE A 238 13.74 -28.14 0.27
N GLY A 239 13.44 -26.86 0.22
CA GLY A 239 13.35 -26.03 1.43
C GLY A 239 11.95 -25.69 1.91
N GLY A 240 10.89 -26.06 1.19
CA GLY A 240 9.52 -25.66 1.57
C GLY A 240 9.30 -24.14 1.56
N HIS A 241 10.07 -23.41 0.75
CA HIS A 241 10.02 -21.93 0.71
C HIS A 241 8.76 -21.43 0.01
N ASN A 242 7.63 -21.48 0.72
CA ASN A 242 6.36 -20.92 0.27
C ASN A 242 6.38 -19.39 0.37
N LEU A 243 5.78 -18.73 -0.63
CA LEU A 243 5.67 -17.27 -0.70
C LEU A 243 4.25 -16.87 -1.11
N ILE A 244 3.70 -15.86 -0.46
CA ILE A 244 2.43 -15.26 -0.87
C ILE A 244 2.65 -13.76 -1.05
N ALA A 245 2.45 -13.26 -2.28
CA ALA A 245 2.67 -11.86 -2.65
C ALA A 245 1.39 -11.20 -3.19
N GLU A 246 1.24 -9.91 -2.98
CA GLU A 246 0.16 -9.10 -3.53
C GLU A 246 0.73 -7.80 -4.11
N ASN A 247 0.61 -7.62 -5.41
CA ASN A 247 1.04 -6.39 -6.10
C ASN A 247 2.43 -5.90 -5.65
N GLY A 248 3.41 -6.80 -5.67
CA GLY A 248 4.81 -6.51 -5.35
C GLY A 248 5.19 -6.56 -3.88
N THR A 249 4.26 -6.86 -2.99
CA THR A 249 4.54 -6.98 -1.56
C THR A 249 4.44 -8.43 -1.13
N ILE A 250 5.49 -8.98 -0.52
CA ILE A 250 5.42 -10.28 0.16
C ILE A 250 4.56 -10.10 1.42
N LEU A 251 3.45 -10.84 1.49
CA LEU A 251 2.51 -10.80 2.62
C LEU A 251 2.78 -11.92 3.63
N ALA A 252 3.23 -13.07 3.14
CA ALA A 252 3.63 -14.19 3.98
C ALA A 252 4.76 -14.97 3.32
N GLU A 253 5.69 -15.45 4.14
CA GLU A 253 6.85 -16.22 3.75
C GLU A 253 7.06 -17.36 4.74
N ALA A 254 7.29 -18.58 4.24
CA ALA A 254 7.59 -19.74 5.06
C ALA A 254 9.05 -19.72 5.53
N LYS A 255 9.27 -20.19 6.74
CA LYS A 255 10.63 -20.49 7.19
C LYS A 255 11.18 -21.62 6.33
N ARG A 256 12.33 -21.39 5.70
CA ARG A 256 13.00 -22.43 4.89
C ARG A 256 13.41 -23.63 5.71
N PHE A 257 13.47 -24.78 5.06
CA PHE A 257 13.80 -26.08 5.64
C PHE A 257 12.80 -26.50 6.73
N SER A 258 11.52 -26.21 6.46
CA SER A 258 10.41 -26.68 7.28
C SER A 258 9.17 -26.86 6.40
N ASN A 259 8.41 -27.93 6.66
CA ASN A 259 7.10 -28.13 6.05
C ASN A 259 6.01 -27.40 6.85
N GLY A 260 4.84 -27.23 6.27
CA GLY A 260 3.70 -26.57 6.93
C GLY A 260 2.90 -25.67 5.99
N ILE A 261 2.06 -24.84 6.57
CA ILE A 261 1.15 -23.98 5.84
C ILE A 261 1.39 -22.52 6.25
N ILE A 262 1.43 -21.64 5.27
CA ILE A 262 1.38 -20.18 5.51
C ILE A 262 0.08 -19.62 4.99
N TYR A 263 -0.40 -18.56 5.64
CA TYR A 263 -1.69 -17.92 5.39
C TYR A 263 -1.54 -16.41 5.26
N THR A 264 -2.39 -15.83 4.44
CA THR A 264 -2.68 -14.38 4.45
C THR A 264 -4.01 -14.12 3.76
N GLU A 265 -4.43 -12.86 3.69
CA GLU A 265 -5.60 -12.46 2.94
C GLU A 265 -5.21 -11.59 1.74
N PHE A 266 -5.69 -11.95 0.53
CA PHE A 266 -5.66 -11.06 -0.63
C PHE A 266 -6.82 -10.08 -0.60
N ASP A 267 -6.59 -8.90 -1.17
CA ASP A 267 -7.60 -7.90 -1.43
C ASP A 267 -7.84 -7.78 -2.94
N VAL A 268 -8.74 -8.62 -3.46
CA VAL A 268 -9.04 -8.64 -4.91
C VAL A 268 -9.75 -7.37 -5.40
N GLN A 269 -10.43 -6.65 -4.50
CA GLN A 269 -11.02 -5.35 -4.84
C GLN A 269 -9.94 -4.29 -5.03
N LYS A 270 -8.91 -4.28 -4.20
CA LYS A 270 -7.72 -3.44 -4.36
C LYS A 270 -7.02 -3.74 -5.69
N ILE A 271 -6.79 -5.02 -6.00
CA ILE A 271 -6.17 -5.45 -7.26
C ILE A 271 -6.95 -4.91 -8.46
N ALA A 272 -8.28 -5.10 -8.48
CA ALA A 272 -9.14 -4.58 -9.55
C ALA A 272 -9.11 -3.05 -9.66
N ASN A 273 -9.07 -2.34 -8.51
CA ASN A 273 -8.99 -0.89 -8.47
C ASN A 273 -7.62 -0.38 -8.99
N GLU A 274 -6.52 -1.02 -8.64
CA GLU A 274 -5.19 -0.67 -9.13
C GLU A 274 -5.07 -0.87 -10.65
N ARG A 275 -5.61 -1.97 -11.20
CA ARG A 275 -5.67 -2.20 -12.66
C ARG A 275 -6.49 -1.11 -13.35
N ARG A 276 -7.65 -0.73 -12.80
CA ARG A 276 -8.52 0.34 -13.36
C ARG A 276 -7.81 1.70 -13.40
N LYS A 277 -6.95 2.00 -12.42
CA LYS A 277 -6.16 3.24 -12.39
C LYS A 277 -4.97 3.21 -13.35
N ASN A 278 -4.44 2.04 -13.63
CA ASN A 278 -3.23 1.87 -14.45
C ASN A 278 -3.61 1.72 -15.93
N THR A 279 -3.55 2.82 -16.67
CA THR A 279 -3.93 2.86 -18.10
C THR A 279 -2.97 2.09 -19.01
N THR A 280 -1.82 1.66 -18.51
CA THR A 280 -0.86 0.82 -19.27
C THR A 280 -1.06 -0.67 -19.00
N PHE A 281 -1.85 -1.04 -18.01
CA PHE A 281 -2.31 -2.42 -17.83
C PHE A 281 -3.49 -2.65 -18.75
N THR A 282 -3.22 -3.17 -19.95
CA THR A 282 -4.27 -3.44 -20.94
C THR A 282 -4.73 -4.89 -20.85
N GLU A 283 -5.97 -5.08 -20.41
CA GLU A 283 -6.65 -6.37 -20.60
C GLU A 283 -6.92 -6.59 -22.08
N THR A 284 -6.83 -7.84 -22.53
CA THR A 284 -7.21 -8.19 -23.90
C THR A 284 -8.73 -8.14 -24.05
N GLN A 285 -9.20 -7.71 -25.21
CA GLN A 285 -10.63 -7.76 -25.55
C GLN A 285 -11.03 -9.12 -26.14
N GLU A 286 -10.06 -9.88 -26.63
CA GLU A 286 -10.28 -11.23 -27.15
C GLU A 286 -10.08 -12.23 -26.02
N HIS A 287 -11.18 -12.67 -25.42
CA HIS A 287 -11.17 -13.72 -24.42
C HIS A 287 -11.07 -15.08 -25.09
N VAL A 288 -9.84 -15.61 -25.22
CA VAL A 288 -9.56 -16.87 -25.89
C VAL A 288 -9.26 -18.01 -24.90
N LEU A 289 -8.97 -17.68 -23.65
CA LEU A 289 -8.68 -18.68 -22.61
C LEU A 289 -9.97 -19.29 -22.05
N PRO A 290 -9.99 -20.61 -21.80
CA PRO A 290 -11.14 -21.25 -21.19
C PRO A 290 -11.50 -20.68 -19.82
N ARG A 291 -12.76 -20.32 -19.62
CA ARG A 291 -13.32 -19.84 -18.36
C ARG A 291 -14.12 -20.94 -17.69
N ILE A 292 -13.68 -21.37 -16.53
CA ILE A 292 -14.22 -22.51 -15.79
C ILE A 292 -14.83 -21.97 -14.48
N PRO A 293 -16.16 -22.08 -14.30
CA PRO A 293 -16.80 -21.56 -13.10
C PRO A 293 -16.47 -22.43 -11.87
N PHE A 294 -16.34 -21.77 -10.72
CA PHE A 294 -16.30 -22.42 -9.41
C PHE A 294 -17.10 -21.63 -8.37
N GLY A 295 -17.43 -22.25 -7.25
CA GLY A 295 -18.23 -21.64 -6.22
C GLY A 295 -17.54 -21.60 -4.87
N LEU A 296 -17.75 -20.49 -4.14
CA LEU A 296 -17.37 -20.33 -2.75
C LEU A 296 -18.52 -19.70 -1.96
N GLU A 297 -18.65 -20.06 -0.70
CA GLU A 297 -19.59 -19.40 0.20
C GLU A 297 -19.08 -17.99 0.56
N GLN A 298 -20.01 -17.02 0.50
CA GLN A 298 -19.70 -15.61 0.80
C GLN A 298 -19.65 -15.37 2.33
N THR A 299 -18.72 -16.02 2.99
CA THR A 299 -18.47 -15.85 4.43
C THR A 299 -17.62 -14.63 4.74
N GLU A 300 -17.69 -14.10 5.97
CA GLU A 300 -16.81 -13.04 6.40
C GLU A 300 -15.38 -13.57 6.61
N THR A 301 -14.41 -12.91 6.01
CA THR A 301 -13.00 -13.24 6.18
C THR A 301 -12.46 -12.60 7.46
N ILE A 302 -11.94 -13.42 8.36
CA ILE A 302 -11.19 -12.94 9.53
C ILE A 302 -9.81 -12.50 9.05
N LEU A 303 -9.52 -11.20 9.22
CA LEU A 303 -8.26 -10.61 8.78
C LEU A 303 -7.15 -10.86 9.81
N THR A 304 -6.06 -11.43 9.36
CA THR A 304 -4.83 -11.66 10.15
C THR A 304 -3.67 -10.80 9.68
N ARG A 305 -3.77 -10.23 8.47
CA ARG A 305 -2.76 -9.30 7.95
C ARG A 305 -2.77 -7.97 8.72
N THR A 306 -1.61 -7.37 8.87
CA THR A 306 -1.46 -6.07 9.53
C THR A 306 -1.66 -4.92 8.56
N PHE A 307 -2.35 -3.87 9.03
CA PHE A 307 -2.49 -2.61 8.32
C PHE A 307 -1.71 -1.53 9.10
N PRO A 308 -0.76 -0.81 8.48
CA PRO A 308 -0.01 0.23 9.18
C PRO A 308 -0.93 1.32 9.72
N SER A 309 -0.86 1.63 11.01
CA SER A 309 -1.56 2.78 11.60
C SER A 309 -1.01 4.11 11.09
N ARG A 310 0.27 4.16 10.74
CA ARG A 310 0.96 5.34 10.16
C ARG A 310 1.52 5.00 8.78
N PRO A 311 0.67 4.90 7.72
CA PRO A 311 1.07 4.34 6.43
C PRO A 311 2.08 5.19 5.65
N PHE A 312 2.26 6.45 5.99
CA PHE A 312 3.22 7.36 5.37
C PHE A 312 4.60 7.34 6.03
N VAL A 313 4.70 6.83 7.25
CA VAL A 313 5.94 6.82 8.03
C VAL A 313 6.71 5.52 7.77
N PRO A 314 8.02 5.58 7.45
CA PRO A 314 8.85 4.39 7.31
C PRO A 314 8.86 3.56 8.60
N ARG A 315 8.74 2.24 8.48
CA ARG A 315 8.69 1.32 9.62
C ARG A 315 10.07 0.83 10.06
N ASP A 316 11.00 0.72 9.12
CA ASP A 316 12.33 0.17 9.35
C ASP A 316 13.32 1.29 9.63
N ASP A 317 14.00 1.22 10.76
CA ASP A 317 15.02 2.19 11.16
C ASP A 317 16.21 2.22 10.19
N GLN A 318 16.57 1.11 9.56
CA GLN A 318 17.63 1.05 8.56
C GLN A 318 17.26 1.81 7.27
N GLU A 319 15.98 1.75 6.86
CA GLU A 319 15.48 2.51 5.71
C GLU A 319 15.09 3.95 6.07
N ARG A 320 14.89 4.27 7.35
CA ARG A 320 14.45 5.59 7.83
C ARG A 320 15.33 6.71 7.31
N ALA A 321 16.63 6.61 7.51
CA ALA A 321 17.59 7.64 7.10
C ALA A 321 17.54 7.86 5.58
N LYS A 322 17.56 6.79 4.79
CA LYS A 322 17.51 6.84 3.32
C LYS A 322 16.23 7.51 2.84
N ARG A 323 15.08 7.10 3.36
CA ARG A 323 13.76 7.63 2.95
C ARG A 323 13.56 9.07 3.38
N CYS A 324 13.95 9.45 4.61
CA CYS A 324 13.83 10.83 5.07
C CYS A 324 14.71 11.75 4.23
N GLU A 325 15.96 11.37 3.95
CA GLU A 325 16.87 12.15 3.12
C GLU A 325 16.37 12.27 1.66
N GLU A 326 15.79 11.21 1.10
CA GLU A 326 15.17 11.22 -0.21
C GLU A 326 13.99 12.19 -0.28
N ILE A 327 13.09 12.17 0.71
CA ILE A 327 11.93 13.08 0.80
C ILE A 327 12.39 14.54 0.90
N LEU A 328 13.28 14.85 1.84
CA LEU A 328 13.83 16.19 2.02
C LEU A 328 14.54 16.69 0.75
N THR A 329 15.24 15.80 0.05
CA THR A 329 15.90 16.11 -1.21
C THR A 329 14.89 16.39 -2.32
N ILE A 330 13.83 15.59 -2.47
CA ILE A 330 12.77 15.82 -3.46
C ILE A 330 12.13 17.19 -3.22
N GLN A 331 11.78 17.52 -1.96
CA GLN A 331 11.22 18.81 -1.59
C GLN A 331 12.18 19.96 -1.96
N ALA A 332 13.44 19.87 -1.56
CA ALA A 332 14.45 20.89 -1.82
C ALA A 332 14.74 21.08 -3.31
N MET A 333 14.82 20.00 -4.09
CA MET A 333 15.08 20.06 -5.54
C MET A 333 13.91 20.67 -6.31
N GLY A 334 12.66 20.44 -5.88
CA GLY A 334 11.48 21.11 -6.43
C GLY A 334 11.58 22.62 -6.25
N LEU A 335 11.88 23.09 -5.03
CA LEU A 335 12.06 24.51 -4.72
C LEU A 335 13.29 25.10 -5.42
N LYS A 336 14.43 24.39 -5.42
CA LYS A 336 15.64 24.76 -6.14
C LYS A 336 15.35 25.11 -7.59
N LYS A 337 14.61 24.23 -8.29
CA LYS A 337 14.27 24.46 -9.70
C LYS A 337 13.42 25.72 -9.87
N ARG A 338 12.46 25.98 -8.96
CA ARG A 338 11.61 27.16 -9.02
C ARG A 338 12.42 28.44 -8.81
N LEU A 339 13.27 28.49 -7.78
CA LEU A 339 14.16 29.64 -7.50
C LEU A 339 15.11 29.92 -8.67
N ALA A 340 15.75 28.88 -9.21
CA ALA A 340 16.65 29.02 -10.35
C ALA A 340 15.91 29.54 -11.61
N HIS A 341 14.70 29.07 -11.88
CA HIS A 341 13.92 29.49 -13.03
C HIS A 341 13.47 30.96 -12.97
N THR A 342 13.07 31.41 -11.78
CA THR A 342 12.65 32.79 -11.54
C THR A 342 13.81 33.75 -11.29
N HIS A 343 15.05 33.22 -11.22
CA HIS A 343 16.26 33.96 -10.85
C HIS A 343 16.15 34.64 -9.48
N ALA A 344 15.24 34.12 -8.60
CA ALA A 344 15.04 34.64 -7.27
C ALA A 344 16.24 34.32 -6.37
N LYS A 345 16.77 35.36 -5.70
CA LYS A 345 17.84 35.25 -4.71
C LYS A 345 17.32 35.36 -3.28
N SER A 346 16.02 35.48 -3.12
CA SER A 346 15.33 35.57 -1.84
C SER A 346 14.16 34.60 -1.78
N ALA A 347 13.88 34.08 -0.59
CA ALA A 347 12.67 33.33 -0.25
C ALA A 347 12.09 33.89 1.04
N VAL A 348 10.77 33.96 1.14
CA VAL A 348 10.04 34.46 2.31
C VAL A 348 9.26 33.32 2.92
N VAL A 349 9.49 33.03 4.21
CA VAL A 349 8.83 31.95 4.95
C VAL A 349 8.18 32.51 6.20
N GLY A 350 6.88 32.33 6.34
CA GLY A 350 6.18 32.66 7.60
C GLY A 350 6.53 31.61 8.67
N ILE A 351 7.10 32.05 9.79
CA ILE A 351 7.55 31.16 10.86
C ILE A 351 6.67 31.36 12.10
N SER A 352 5.84 30.36 12.39
CA SER A 352 5.00 30.32 13.60
C SER A 352 5.72 29.70 14.81
N GLY A 353 6.78 28.93 14.58
CA GLY A 353 7.41 28.06 15.60
C GLY A 353 6.78 26.68 15.72
N GLY A 354 5.83 26.35 14.82
CA GLY A 354 5.22 25.02 14.70
C GLY A 354 5.94 24.12 13.68
N LEU A 355 5.52 22.86 13.63
CA LEU A 355 6.15 21.78 12.83
C LEU A 355 6.24 22.11 11.33
N ASP A 356 5.16 22.62 10.73
CA ASP A 356 5.06 22.82 9.28
C ASP A 356 5.98 23.93 8.79
N SER A 357 6.00 25.05 9.50
CA SER A 357 6.89 26.15 9.20
C SER A 357 8.35 25.78 9.46
N THR A 358 8.61 24.94 10.46
CA THR A 358 9.95 24.36 10.73
C THR A 358 10.43 23.54 9.54
N LEU A 359 9.64 22.56 9.09
CA LEU A 359 10.02 21.73 7.94
C LEU A 359 10.22 22.58 6.68
N ALA A 360 9.32 23.53 6.42
CA ALA A 360 9.44 24.43 5.26
C ALA A 360 10.73 25.26 5.29
N LEU A 361 11.15 25.75 6.47
CA LEU A 361 12.40 26.48 6.63
C LEU A 361 13.62 25.61 6.36
N LEU A 362 13.66 24.39 6.93
CA LEU A 362 14.75 23.43 6.73
C LEU A 362 14.89 23.02 5.25
N VAL A 363 13.78 22.76 4.58
CA VAL A 363 13.75 22.46 3.14
C VAL A 363 14.21 23.65 2.31
N THR A 364 13.83 24.87 2.69
CA THR A 364 14.24 26.11 2.00
C THR A 364 15.75 26.33 2.16
N ALA A 365 16.30 26.12 3.36
CA ALA A 365 17.73 26.19 3.58
C ALA A 365 18.51 25.17 2.73
N LYS A 366 18.03 23.92 2.68
CA LYS A 366 18.62 22.86 1.82
C LYS A 366 18.57 23.22 0.33
N ALA A 367 17.51 23.89 -0.13
CA ALA A 367 17.39 24.36 -1.51
C ALA A 367 18.38 25.51 -1.81
N PHE A 368 18.59 26.43 -0.88
CA PHE A 368 19.57 27.51 -0.99
C PHE A 368 21.00 26.97 -1.04
N ASP A 369 21.35 26.05 -0.14
CA ASP A 369 22.65 25.39 -0.13
C ASP A 369 22.93 24.68 -1.47
N ALA A 370 21.91 23.99 -2.02
CA ALA A 370 22.01 23.29 -3.30
C ALA A 370 22.13 24.23 -4.52
N LEU A 371 21.80 25.53 -4.34
CA LEU A 371 22.01 26.58 -5.34
C LEU A 371 23.31 27.37 -5.14
N GLY A 372 24.02 27.16 -4.02
CA GLY A 372 25.15 28.00 -3.62
C GLY A 372 24.73 29.41 -3.23
N LEU A 373 23.50 29.59 -2.76
CA LEU A 373 23.00 30.87 -2.25
C LEU A 373 23.21 30.96 -0.75
N GLU A 374 23.50 32.17 -0.27
CA GLU A 374 23.62 32.44 1.16
C GLU A 374 22.25 32.29 1.85
N ARG A 375 22.20 31.56 2.96
CA ARG A 375 20.96 31.36 3.74
C ARG A 375 20.37 32.65 4.29
N SER A 376 21.18 33.73 4.41
CA SER A 376 20.71 35.08 4.74
C SER A 376 19.74 35.67 3.71
N GLY A 377 19.69 35.13 2.48
CA GLY A 377 18.67 35.42 1.48
C GLY A 377 17.28 34.85 1.82
N ILE A 378 17.17 33.99 2.82
CA ILE A 378 15.90 33.49 3.33
C ILE A 378 15.39 34.48 4.40
N THR A 379 14.28 35.13 4.14
CA THR A 379 13.62 35.98 5.11
C THR A 379 12.58 35.17 5.90
N ALA A 380 12.93 34.80 7.11
CA ALA A 380 12.04 34.16 8.07
C ALA A 380 11.21 35.25 8.78
N VAL A 381 9.89 35.24 8.56
CA VAL A 381 9.02 36.28 9.10
C VAL A 381 8.18 35.75 10.24
N THR A 382 8.40 36.23 11.46
CA THR A 382 7.48 35.98 12.58
C THR A 382 6.48 37.15 12.71
N MET A 383 5.20 36.79 12.88
CA MET A 383 4.10 37.74 12.88
C MET A 383 3.23 37.56 14.13
N PRO A 384 3.72 38.00 15.32
CA PRO A 384 2.96 37.88 16.54
C PRO A 384 1.61 38.62 16.45
N CYS A 385 0.55 37.94 16.90
CA CYS A 385 -0.80 38.47 17.02
C CYS A 385 -1.45 37.94 18.31
N PHE A 386 -2.76 38.03 18.42
CA PHE A 386 -3.51 37.77 19.66
C PHE A 386 -3.36 36.35 20.24
N GLY A 387 -3.11 35.38 19.40
CA GLY A 387 -2.99 33.94 19.81
C GLY A 387 -1.56 33.43 19.97
N THR A 388 -0.54 34.26 19.69
CA THR A 388 0.86 33.80 19.72
C THR A 388 1.33 33.64 21.16
N THR A 389 1.90 32.43 21.47
CA THR A 389 2.47 32.14 22.80
C THR A 389 3.97 32.49 22.85
N ASP A 390 4.49 32.77 24.07
CA ASP A 390 5.92 33.06 24.24
C ASP A 390 6.81 31.88 23.78
N ARG A 391 6.39 30.63 24.00
CA ARG A 391 7.14 29.44 23.62
C ARG A 391 7.31 29.33 22.10
N THR A 392 6.23 29.42 21.35
CA THR A 392 6.25 29.32 19.89
C THR A 392 7.00 30.47 19.25
N TYR A 393 6.81 31.72 19.79
CA TYR A 393 7.58 32.86 19.38
C TYR A 393 9.09 32.68 19.58
N GLN A 394 9.52 32.20 20.76
CA GLN A 394 10.93 31.94 21.05
C GLN A 394 11.50 30.84 20.12
N ASN A 395 10.73 29.80 19.86
CA ASN A 395 11.13 28.75 18.93
C ASN A 395 11.33 29.30 17.51
N ALA A 396 10.41 30.12 17.02
CA ALA A 396 10.51 30.75 15.70
C ALA A 396 11.79 31.59 15.58
N CYS A 397 12.06 32.45 16.60
CA CYS A 397 13.23 33.31 16.61
C CYS A 397 14.55 32.54 16.68
N LYS A 398 14.67 31.61 17.65
CA LYS A 398 15.88 30.81 17.84
C LYS A 398 16.19 29.95 16.61
N MET A 399 15.20 29.25 16.07
CA MET A 399 15.34 28.40 14.90
C MET A 399 15.82 29.20 13.69
N SER A 400 15.19 30.35 13.40
CA SER A 400 15.56 31.21 12.27
C SER A 400 17.03 31.65 12.34
N LEU A 401 17.46 32.07 13.52
CA LEU A 401 18.87 32.47 13.74
C LEU A 401 19.82 31.30 13.60
N LYS A 402 19.47 30.10 14.14
CA LYS A 402 20.33 28.91 14.09
C LYS A 402 20.45 28.30 12.70
N VAL A 403 19.40 28.39 11.89
CA VAL A 403 19.44 27.98 10.47
C VAL A 403 20.28 28.97 9.63
N GLY A 404 20.53 30.17 10.13
CA GLY A 404 21.34 31.20 9.45
C GLY A 404 20.53 32.10 8.51
N THR A 405 19.22 32.24 8.76
CA THR A 405 18.31 33.05 7.94
C THR A 405 18.20 34.50 8.47
N THR A 406 17.65 35.39 7.67
CA THR A 406 17.34 36.77 8.11
C THR A 406 15.98 36.77 8.81
N LEU A 407 15.98 36.94 10.12
CA LEU A 407 14.75 37.06 10.91
C LEU A 407 14.16 38.45 10.78
N ARG A 408 12.84 38.54 10.48
CA ARG A 408 12.05 39.74 10.46
C ARG A 408 10.82 39.58 11.36
N GLU A 409 10.62 40.47 12.31
CA GLU A 409 9.39 40.53 13.12
C GLU A 409 8.45 41.60 12.56
N VAL A 410 7.19 41.22 12.36
CA VAL A 410 6.10 42.13 11.95
C VAL A 410 4.91 41.91 12.87
N ARG A 411 4.63 42.87 13.75
CA ARG A 411 3.47 42.83 14.62
C ARG A 411 2.23 43.28 13.86
N ILE A 412 1.32 42.32 13.60
CA ILE A 412 0.14 42.57 12.76
C ILE A 412 -1.11 42.98 13.55
N GLY A 413 -1.04 43.03 14.88
CA GLY A 413 -2.21 43.31 15.73
C GLY A 413 -2.93 44.60 15.40
N ASP A 414 -2.19 45.69 15.18
CA ASP A 414 -2.79 47.02 14.88
C ASP A 414 -3.49 47.01 13.51
N ALA A 415 -2.91 46.37 12.50
CA ALA A 415 -3.50 46.24 11.18
C ALA A 415 -4.80 45.41 11.23
N VAL A 416 -4.81 44.31 11.98
CA VAL A 416 -6.00 43.47 12.18
C VAL A 416 -7.09 44.23 12.95
N MET A 417 -6.72 45.01 14.00
CA MET A 417 -7.68 45.83 14.73
C MET A 417 -8.27 46.96 13.85
N GLN A 418 -7.45 47.56 12.99
CA GLN A 418 -7.96 48.55 12.03
C GLN A 418 -8.94 47.90 11.04
N HIS A 419 -8.58 46.70 10.54
CA HIS A 419 -9.46 45.91 9.65
C HIS A 419 -10.79 45.56 10.31
N PHE A 420 -10.80 45.13 11.59
CA PHE A 420 -12.04 44.87 12.34
C PHE A 420 -12.92 46.11 12.40
N LYS A 421 -12.33 47.28 12.69
CA LYS A 421 -13.05 48.55 12.69
C LYS A 421 -13.68 48.87 11.33
N ASP A 422 -12.93 48.66 10.24
CA ASP A 422 -13.36 49.02 8.88
C ASP A 422 -14.53 48.13 8.41
N ILE A 423 -14.57 46.83 8.83
CA ILE A 423 -15.67 45.92 8.51
C ILE A 423 -16.78 45.88 9.57
N GLY A 424 -16.65 46.60 10.67
CA GLY A 424 -17.63 46.63 11.77
C GLY A 424 -17.66 45.32 12.59
N HIS A 425 -16.54 44.61 12.68
CA HIS A 425 -16.43 43.38 13.49
C HIS A 425 -16.09 43.71 14.93
N ASP A 426 -16.78 43.08 15.88
CA ASP A 426 -16.48 43.21 17.31
C ASP A 426 -15.23 42.40 17.67
N PRO A 427 -14.14 43.01 18.17
CA PRO A 427 -12.94 42.30 18.60
C PRO A 427 -13.15 41.26 19.71
N GLN A 428 -14.28 41.31 20.41
CA GLN A 428 -14.64 40.29 21.42
C GLN A 428 -15.38 39.08 20.82
N ASP A 429 -15.84 39.20 19.57
CA ASP A 429 -16.41 38.08 18.84
C ASP A 429 -15.29 37.22 18.20
N HIS A 430 -14.89 36.17 18.89
CA HIS A 430 -13.87 35.23 18.47
C HIS A 430 -14.40 34.20 17.41
N SER A 431 -15.18 34.67 16.47
CA SER A 431 -15.73 33.91 15.36
C SER A 431 -14.68 33.60 14.27
N VAL A 432 -15.11 32.88 13.24
CA VAL A 432 -14.29 32.59 12.05
C VAL A 432 -13.76 33.88 11.39
N THR A 433 -14.46 35.01 11.50
CA THR A 433 -13.98 36.31 11.00
C THR A 433 -12.74 36.78 11.75
N TYR A 434 -12.73 36.62 13.06
CA TYR A 434 -11.60 36.98 13.92
C TYR A 434 -10.34 36.15 13.55
N GLU A 435 -10.48 34.84 13.36
CA GLU A 435 -9.37 33.97 13.00
C GLU A 435 -8.87 34.22 11.56
N ASN A 436 -9.80 34.28 10.60
CA ASN A 436 -9.45 34.41 9.18
C ASN A 436 -8.82 35.78 8.84
N SER A 437 -9.19 36.84 9.53
CA SER A 437 -8.58 38.14 9.32
C SER A 437 -7.10 38.14 9.67
N GLN A 438 -6.72 37.51 10.78
CA GLN A 438 -5.31 37.36 11.16
C GLN A 438 -4.52 36.53 10.15
N ALA A 439 -5.09 35.42 9.68
CA ALA A 439 -4.44 34.53 8.69
C ALA A 439 -4.21 35.27 7.34
N ARG A 440 -5.19 36.06 6.89
CA ARG A 440 -5.06 36.83 5.64
C ARG A 440 -4.06 37.96 5.76
N GLU A 441 -4.02 38.67 6.90
CA GLU A 441 -3.03 39.70 7.15
C GLU A 441 -1.61 39.16 7.12
N ARG A 442 -1.37 37.97 7.73
CA ARG A 442 -0.08 37.28 7.64
C ARG A 442 0.30 37.01 6.20
N THR A 443 -0.62 36.52 5.38
CA THR A 443 -0.37 36.22 3.97
C THR A 443 -0.06 37.47 3.17
N GLN A 444 -0.78 38.56 3.38
CA GLN A 444 -0.54 39.88 2.74
C GLN A 444 0.89 40.36 3.05
N VAL A 445 1.27 40.38 4.32
CA VAL A 445 2.62 40.76 4.75
C VAL A 445 3.72 39.95 4.07
N LEU A 446 3.55 38.60 3.99
CA LEU A 446 4.52 37.74 3.32
C LEU A 446 4.65 38.05 1.83
N MET A 447 3.53 38.25 1.13
CA MET A 447 3.50 38.55 -0.31
C MET A 447 4.17 39.91 -0.60
N ASP A 448 3.91 40.92 0.23
CA ASP A 448 4.50 42.25 0.05
C ASP A 448 6.00 42.26 0.36
N ILE A 449 6.47 41.50 1.37
CA ILE A 449 7.90 41.31 1.65
C ILE A 449 8.57 40.57 0.47
N ALA A 450 7.92 39.59 -0.11
CA ALA A 450 8.45 38.89 -1.30
C ALA A 450 8.59 39.85 -2.49
N ASN A 451 7.63 40.74 -2.70
CA ASN A 451 7.73 41.81 -3.72
C ASN A 451 8.90 42.75 -3.44
N GLN A 452 9.08 43.19 -2.18
CA GLN A 452 10.20 44.06 -1.80
C GLN A 452 11.57 43.42 -2.02
N THR A 453 11.68 42.12 -1.78
CA THR A 453 12.96 41.36 -1.85
C THR A 453 13.20 40.70 -3.20
N GLY A 454 12.25 40.74 -4.12
CA GLY A 454 12.28 40.01 -5.39
C GLY A 454 12.30 38.49 -5.20
N GLY A 455 11.65 38.02 -4.13
CA GLY A 455 11.65 36.65 -3.70
C GLY A 455 10.34 35.90 -3.94
N LEU A 456 10.28 34.67 -3.44
CA LEU A 456 9.09 33.83 -3.48
C LEU A 456 8.58 33.55 -2.06
N VAL A 457 7.26 33.57 -1.87
CA VAL A 457 6.62 33.08 -0.65
C VAL A 457 6.56 31.56 -0.69
N ILE A 458 7.15 30.92 0.33
CA ILE A 458 7.18 29.48 0.49
C ILE A 458 6.02 29.04 1.39
N GLY A 459 5.16 28.17 0.86
CA GLY A 459 4.03 27.63 1.60
C GLY A 459 4.44 26.56 2.60
N THR A 460 3.86 26.65 3.77
CA THR A 460 4.15 25.76 4.90
C THR A 460 3.08 24.68 5.12
N GLY A 461 1.85 24.87 4.60
CA GLY A 461 0.72 23.97 4.80
C GLY A 461 1.00 22.55 4.33
N ASP A 462 0.63 21.56 5.13
CA ASP A 462 0.83 20.14 4.86
C ASP A 462 -0.38 19.47 4.16
N MET A 463 -0.18 18.22 3.74
CA MET A 463 -1.21 17.48 3.01
C MET A 463 -2.45 17.16 3.86
N SER A 464 -2.30 16.93 5.17
CA SER A 464 -3.41 16.59 6.06
C SER A 464 -4.34 17.78 6.29
N GLU A 465 -3.77 18.98 6.48
CA GLU A 465 -4.52 20.22 6.54
C GLU A 465 -5.25 20.51 5.23
N LEU A 466 -4.59 20.29 4.10
CA LEU A 466 -5.20 20.44 2.79
C LEU A 466 -6.33 19.44 2.55
N ALA A 467 -6.20 18.20 3.02
CA ALA A 467 -7.24 17.18 2.92
C ALA A 467 -8.49 17.58 3.70
N LEU A 468 -8.32 18.07 4.93
CA LEU A 468 -9.40 18.51 5.81
C LEU A 468 -9.92 19.91 5.47
N GLY A 469 -9.22 20.65 4.59
CA GLY A 469 -9.46 22.06 4.36
C GLY A 469 -9.29 22.91 5.63
N TRP A 470 -8.40 22.49 6.52
CA TRP A 470 -8.06 23.18 7.76
C TRP A 470 -7.04 24.28 7.49
N ALA A 471 -7.48 25.27 6.74
CA ALA A 471 -6.73 26.46 6.36
C ALA A 471 -7.69 27.57 5.99
N THR A 472 -7.29 28.81 6.17
CA THR A 472 -8.06 29.98 5.76
C THR A 472 -7.97 30.16 4.26
N TYR A 473 -9.12 30.15 3.57
CA TYR A 473 -9.17 30.43 2.13
C TYR A 473 -8.61 31.81 1.82
N ASN A 474 -7.71 31.91 0.84
CA ASN A 474 -6.96 33.10 0.49
C ASN A 474 -6.17 33.68 1.69
N GLY A 475 -5.69 32.82 2.56
CA GLY A 475 -4.82 33.11 3.69
C GLY A 475 -3.64 32.17 3.71
N ASP A 476 -3.44 31.45 4.80
CA ASP A 476 -2.32 30.52 5.03
C ASP A 476 -2.21 29.34 4.04
N HIS A 477 -3.30 29.01 3.31
CA HIS A 477 -3.23 28.01 2.24
C HIS A 477 -2.59 28.54 0.94
N MET A 478 -2.36 29.85 0.81
CA MET A 478 -1.81 30.48 -0.40
C MET A 478 -0.32 30.75 -0.26
N SER A 479 0.41 30.43 -1.32
CA SER A 479 1.83 30.69 -1.44
C SER A 479 2.25 30.67 -2.93
N MET A 480 3.51 30.98 -3.20
CA MET A 480 4.05 30.89 -4.55
C MET A 480 4.61 29.49 -4.85
N TYR A 481 4.98 28.73 -3.81
CA TYR A 481 5.40 27.32 -3.91
C TYR A 481 5.22 26.61 -2.57
N GLY A 482 4.40 25.56 -2.51
CA GLY A 482 4.10 24.80 -1.30
C GLY A 482 5.01 23.59 -1.12
N VAL A 483 6.08 23.71 -0.34
CA VAL A 483 7.07 22.65 -0.20
C VAL A 483 6.56 21.42 0.55
N ASN A 484 5.57 21.58 1.44
CA ASN A 484 4.98 20.51 2.24
C ASN A 484 3.65 19.97 1.67
N ALA A 485 3.19 20.47 0.52
CA ALA A 485 1.84 20.19 -0.02
C ALA A 485 1.50 18.70 -0.23
N SER A 486 2.48 17.82 -0.32
CA SER A 486 2.30 16.37 -0.42
C SER A 486 2.89 15.58 0.76
N VAL A 487 3.22 16.24 1.85
CA VAL A 487 3.74 15.63 3.09
C VAL A 487 2.64 15.66 4.15
N PRO A 488 2.12 14.52 4.63
CA PRO A 488 1.09 14.50 5.68
C PRO A 488 1.68 14.83 7.06
N LYS A 489 0.85 15.28 7.99
CA LYS A 489 1.25 15.74 9.33
C LYS A 489 2.11 14.72 10.10
N THR A 490 1.75 13.45 10.05
CA THR A 490 2.53 12.38 10.70
C THR A 490 3.93 12.26 10.12
N LEU A 491 4.08 12.46 8.81
CA LEU A 491 5.38 12.45 8.13
C LEU A 491 6.16 13.75 8.37
N VAL A 492 5.49 14.92 8.44
CA VAL A 492 6.14 16.19 8.83
C VAL A 492 6.83 16.04 10.18
N ARG A 493 6.13 15.52 11.18
CA ARG A 493 6.67 15.27 12.52
C ARG A 493 7.87 14.32 12.47
N HIS A 494 7.76 13.25 11.68
CA HIS A 494 8.83 12.27 11.51
C HIS A 494 10.09 12.86 10.85
N LEU A 495 9.93 13.72 9.84
CA LEU A 495 11.04 14.38 9.14
C LEU A 495 11.74 15.40 10.04
N VAL A 496 11.01 16.19 10.82
CA VAL A 496 11.59 17.12 11.79
C VAL A 496 12.35 16.37 12.88
N HIS A 497 11.80 15.24 13.35
CA HIS A 497 12.48 14.38 14.31
C HIS A 497 13.77 13.78 13.73
N TYR A 498 13.72 13.27 12.49
CA TYR A 498 14.91 12.78 11.79
C TYR A 498 15.98 13.87 11.65
N TYR A 499 15.59 15.09 11.28
CA TYR A 499 16.52 16.21 11.16
C TYR A 499 17.14 16.57 12.52
N ALA A 500 16.36 16.57 13.60
CA ALA A 500 16.86 16.78 14.96
C ALA A 500 17.86 15.68 15.38
N ASP A 501 17.59 14.42 15.06
CA ASP A 501 18.49 13.29 15.38
C ASP A 501 19.84 13.41 14.68
N THR A 502 19.86 13.88 13.43
CA THR A 502 21.04 13.94 12.56
C THR A 502 21.74 15.30 12.58
N CYS A 503 21.17 16.32 13.24
CA CYS A 503 21.72 17.66 13.31
C CYS A 503 22.97 17.71 14.17
N GLU A 504 24.07 18.27 13.63
CA GLU A 504 25.34 18.45 14.34
C GLU A 504 25.33 19.65 15.32
N ASP A 505 24.51 20.69 15.02
CA ASP A 505 24.33 21.85 15.92
C ASP A 505 23.43 21.47 17.10
N SER A 506 24.03 21.28 18.29
CA SER A 506 23.30 20.92 19.51
C SER A 506 22.22 21.93 19.89
N SER A 507 22.44 23.20 19.62
CA SER A 507 21.48 24.26 19.96
C SER A 507 20.28 24.31 19.00
N LEU A 508 20.49 24.01 17.71
CA LEU A 508 19.38 23.81 16.77
C LEU A 508 18.60 22.53 17.13
N LYS A 509 19.31 21.47 17.47
CA LYS A 509 18.72 20.19 17.92
C LYS A 509 17.76 20.39 19.10
N GLU A 510 18.15 21.14 20.13
CA GLU A 510 17.30 21.46 21.28
C GLU A 510 16.02 22.20 20.87
N VAL A 511 16.13 23.19 19.99
CA VAL A 511 14.95 23.94 19.48
C VAL A 511 14.02 23.02 18.69
N LEU A 512 14.56 22.12 17.86
CA LEU A 512 13.76 21.19 17.09
C LEU A 512 12.98 20.19 17.97
N TYR A 513 13.59 19.71 19.06
CA TYR A 513 12.88 18.89 20.03
C TYR A 513 11.80 19.67 20.79
N ASP A 514 12.04 20.94 21.14
CA ASP A 514 11.01 21.78 21.75
C ASP A 514 9.82 22.04 20.81
N VAL A 515 10.09 22.19 19.51
CA VAL A 515 9.03 22.26 18.49
C VAL A 515 8.24 20.95 18.41
N LEU A 516 8.91 19.78 18.48
CA LEU A 516 8.27 18.47 18.47
C LEU A 516 7.36 18.24 19.69
N ASP A 517 7.72 18.80 20.84
CA ASP A 517 6.96 18.71 22.10
C ASP A 517 5.85 19.76 22.21
N THR A 518 5.77 20.70 21.26
CA THR A 518 4.73 21.74 21.25
C THR A 518 3.44 21.16 20.62
N PRO A 519 2.27 21.30 21.28
CA PRO A 519 0.99 20.90 20.71
C PRO A 519 0.67 21.67 19.40
N VAL A 520 0.06 20.97 18.44
CA VAL A 520 -0.38 21.60 17.19
C VAL A 520 -1.56 22.54 17.45
N SER A 521 -1.41 23.82 17.09
CA SER A 521 -2.43 24.85 17.27
C SER A 521 -2.35 25.88 16.14
N PRO A 522 -3.50 26.43 15.67
CA PRO A 522 -3.51 27.52 14.71
C PRO A 522 -3.08 28.87 15.32
N GLU A 523 -2.99 28.97 16.65
CA GLU A 523 -2.60 30.19 17.41
C GLU A 523 -3.32 31.46 16.97
N LEU A 524 -4.62 31.37 16.75
CA LEU A 524 -5.46 32.46 16.30
C LEU A 524 -6.35 33.02 17.42
N LEU A 525 -6.63 32.21 18.44
CA LEU A 525 -7.38 32.64 19.64
C LEU A 525 -6.45 33.03 20.79
N PRO A 526 -6.81 34.03 21.60
CA PRO A 526 -6.02 34.43 22.76
C PRO A 526 -5.74 33.24 23.69
N PRO A 527 -4.51 33.10 24.21
CA PRO A 527 -4.18 32.04 25.15
C PRO A 527 -4.99 32.15 26.45
N LYS A 528 -5.32 31.04 27.07
CA LYS A 528 -5.89 30.98 28.42
C LYS A 528 -4.79 30.62 29.40
N ASP A 529 -4.59 31.47 30.42
CA ASP A 529 -3.58 31.28 31.47
C ASP A 529 -2.14 31.07 30.93
N GLY A 530 -1.82 31.63 29.77
CA GLY A 530 -0.52 31.49 29.11
C GLY A 530 -0.33 30.20 28.31
N GLU A 531 -1.35 29.33 28.30
CA GLU A 531 -1.35 28.07 27.52
C GLU A 531 -2.18 28.22 26.23
N ILE A 532 -1.92 27.33 25.27
CA ILE A 532 -2.64 27.23 24.00
C ILE A 532 -4.12 26.97 24.28
N ALA A 533 -4.98 27.91 23.91
CA ALA A 533 -6.43 27.86 24.16
C ALA A 533 -7.15 26.84 23.23
N GLN A 534 -6.56 26.50 22.08
CA GLN A 534 -7.21 25.70 21.04
C GLN A 534 -6.21 24.69 20.46
N LYS A 535 -6.40 23.42 20.79
CA LYS A 535 -5.67 22.33 20.13
C LYS A 535 -6.41 21.94 18.86
N THR A 536 -5.72 21.88 17.74
CA THR A 536 -6.30 21.51 16.44
C THR A 536 -6.97 20.14 16.50
N GLU A 537 -6.34 19.17 17.14
CA GLU A 537 -6.84 17.79 17.21
C GLU A 537 -8.13 17.64 18.03
N ASP A 538 -8.42 18.56 18.95
CA ASP A 538 -9.70 18.57 19.69
C ASP A 538 -10.89 18.94 18.77
N LEU A 539 -10.63 19.73 17.73
CA LEU A 539 -11.64 20.24 16.79
C LEU A 539 -11.82 19.37 15.55
N VAL A 540 -10.72 18.94 14.97
CA VAL A 540 -10.77 18.19 13.70
C VAL A 540 -10.48 16.71 13.89
N GLY A 541 -9.93 16.28 15.02
CA GLY A 541 -9.54 14.91 15.35
C GLY A 541 -8.05 14.65 15.20
N PRO A 542 -7.58 13.50 15.70
CA PRO A 542 -6.18 13.09 15.63
C PRO A 542 -5.68 12.98 14.19
N TYR A 543 -4.56 13.63 13.88
CA TYR A 543 -3.99 13.60 12.53
C TYR A 543 -3.57 12.19 12.09
N GLU A 544 -3.18 11.32 13.01
CA GLU A 544 -2.83 9.93 12.67
C GLU A 544 -4.03 9.15 12.11
N LEU A 545 -5.24 9.39 12.62
CA LEU A 545 -6.47 8.82 12.05
C LEU A 545 -6.75 9.41 10.66
N HIS A 546 -6.62 10.74 10.50
CA HIS A 546 -6.87 11.39 9.21
C HIS A 546 -5.88 10.98 8.14
N ASP A 547 -4.59 10.84 8.48
CA ASP A 547 -3.56 10.36 7.56
C ASP A 547 -3.80 8.91 7.15
N PHE A 548 -4.24 8.06 8.10
CA PHE A 548 -4.68 6.71 7.80
C PHE A 548 -5.87 6.71 6.82
N PHE A 549 -6.92 7.48 7.10
CA PHE A 549 -8.09 7.58 6.23
C PHE A 549 -7.71 8.12 4.85
N LEU A 550 -6.90 9.15 4.78
CA LEU A 550 -6.43 9.75 3.55
C LEU A 550 -5.67 8.76 2.68
N TYR A 551 -4.76 7.98 3.28
CA TYR A 551 -3.99 6.97 2.57
C TYR A 551 -4.90 5.89 1.94
N TYR A 552 -5.76 5.29 2.74
CA TYR A 552 -6.62 4.21 2.24
C TYR A 552 -7.72 4.70 1.29
N PHE A 553 -8.19 5.92 1.48
CA PHE A 553 -9.16 6.54 0.59
C PHE A 553 -8.55 6.86 -0.79
N LEU A 554 -7.42 7.55 -0.84
CA LEU A 554 -6.81 8.00 -2.10
C LEU A 554 -5.93 6.94 -2.75
N ARG A 555 -4.97 6.38 -1.99
CA ARG A 555 -4.01 5.44 -2.57
C ARG A 555 -4.67 4.11 -2.91
N MET A 556 -5.46 3.56 -1.99
CA MET A 556 -6.08 2.25 -2.17
C MET A 556 -7.47 2.33 -2.82
N GLY A 557 -8.14 3.48 -2.77
CA GLY A 557 -9.49 3.66 -3.29
C GLY A 557 -10.53 2.86 -2.49
N TYR A 558 -10.31 2.74 -1.18
CA TYR A 558 -11.24 2.01 -0.31
C TYR A 558 -12.48 2.84 0.00
N GLU A 559 -13.60 2.15 0.12
CA GLU A 559 -14.85 2.70 0.63
C GLU A 559 -14.76 3.00 2.14
N PRO A 560 -15.48 4.00 2.65
CA PRO A 560 -15.41 4.36 4.08
C PRO A 560 -15.71 3.19 5.03
N GLY A 561 -16.66 2.33 4.70
CA GLY A 561 -16.94 1.12 5.49
C GLY A 561 -15.75 0.16 5.58
N LYS A 562 -15.06 -0.04 4.47
CA LYS A 562 -13.82 -0.84 4.44
C LYS A 562 -12.70 -0.17 5.26
N ILE A 563 -12.55 1.15 5.14
CA ILE A 563 -11.58 1.93 5.94
C ILE A 563 -11.89 1.81 7.43
N TYR A 564 -13.16 1.93 7.82
CA TYR A 564 -13.60 1.77 9.20
C TYR A 564 -13.23 0.38 9.77
N ARG A 565 -13.50 -0.68 8.99
CA ARG A 565 -13.16 -2.06 9.40
C ARG A 565 -11.67 -2.24 9.64
N ILE A 566 -10.80 -1.78 8.74
CA ILE A 566 -9.35 -1.93 8.89
C ILE A 566 -8.77 -0.97 9.94
N ALA A 567 -9.35 0.22 10.13
CA ALA A 567 -8.95 1.17 11.16
C ALA A 567 -9.15 0.57 12.57
N LYS A 568 -10.28 -0.12 12.82
CA LYS A 568 -10.53 -0.82 14.08
C LYS A 568 -9.45 -1.87 14.41
N LEU A 569 -8.91 -2.53 13.39
CA LEU A 569 -7.80 -3.48 13.57
C LEU A 569 -6.47 -2.76 13.80
N SER A 570 -6.21 -1.68 13.05
CA SER A 570 -4.94 -0.96 13.09
C SER A 570 -4.73 -0.16 14.38
N PHE A 571 -5.82 0.32 14.96
CA PHE A 571 -5.82 1.16 16.16
C PHE A 571 -6.45 0.45 17.37
N ALA A 572 -6.50 -0.89 17.36
CA ALA A 572 -7.03 -1.67 18.47
C ALA A 572 -6.26 -1.36 19.77
N GLY A 573 -6.99 -0.93 20.81
CA GLY A 573 -6.41 -0.53 22.10
C GLY A 573 -5.95 0.94 22.18
N GLU A 574 -5.91 1.68 21.05
CA GLU A 574 -5.60 3.13 21.03
C GLU A 574 -6.86 3.97 20.92
N TYR A 575 -7.80 3.58 20.04
CA TYR A 575 -9.08 4.27 19.84
C TYR A 575 -10.24 3.27 19.87
N ASP A 576 -11.36 3.67 20.44
CA ASP A 576 -12.60 2.92 20.38
C ASP A 576 -13.32 3.09 19.01
N ASP A 577 -14.23 2.18 18.73
CA ASP A 577 -14.98 2.14 17.47
C ASP A 577 -15.78 3.42 17.21
N GLU A 578 -16.31 4.06 18.26
CA GLU A 578 -17.11 5.29 18.16
C GLU A 578 -16.24 6.49 17.78
N THR A 579 -15.05 6.57 18.36
CA THR A 579 -14.05 7.60 18.03
C THR A 579 -13.59 7.46 16.58
N ILE A 580 -13.28 6.25 16.12
CA ILE A 580 -12.89 5.99 14.73
C ILE A 580 -14.04 6.36 13.78
N TYR A 581 -15.28 5.97 14.09
CA TYR A 581 -16.47 6.32 13.31
C TYR A 581 -16.65 7.84 13.22
N LYS A 582 -16.62 8.53 14.35
CA LYS A 582 -16.78 10.00 14.44
C LYS A 582 -15.80 10.72 13.51
N TRP A 583 -14.52 10.36 13.60
CA TRP A 583 -13.48 11.07 12.86
C TRP A 583 -13.43 10.66 11.38
N LEU A 584 -13.76 9.43 11.03
CA LEU A 584 -13.89 9.03 9.63
C LEU A 584 -15.09 9.73 8.96
N ARG A 585 -16.21 9.85 9.65
CA ARG A 585 -17.36 10.62 9.17
C ARG A 585 -17.01 12.10 8.97
N THR A 586 -16.29 12.69 9.94
CA THR A 586 -15.78 14.06 9.86
C THR A 586 -14.80 14.23 8.69
N PHE A 587 -13.86 13.28 8.51
CA PHE A 587 -12.95 13.26 7.37
C PHE A 587 -13.70 13.27 6.04
N CYS A 588 -14.64 12.36 5.84
CA CYS A 588 -15.43 12.30 4.60
C CYS A 588 -16.16 13.61 4.34
N TRP A 589 -16.86 14.14 5.34
CA TRP A 589 -17.60 15.37 5.20
C TRP A 589 -16.68 16.56 4.86
N ARG A 590 -15.59 16.75 5.59
CA ARG A 590 -14.64 17.84 5.35
C ARG A 590 -13.94 17.67 4.01
N PHE A 591 -13.51 16.46 3.66
CA PHE A 591 -12.83 16.20 2.40
C PHE A 591 -13.68 16.63 1.20
N PHE A 592 -14.98 16.42 1.24
CA PHE A 592 -15.89 16.87 0.18
C PHE A 592 -16.22 18.36 0.28
N SER A 593 -16.70 18.84 1.42
CA SER A 593 -17.16 20.21 1.59
C SER A 593 -16.07 21.27 1.41
N GLN A 594 -14.80 20.91 1.64
CA GLN A 594 -13.66 21.81 1.53
C GLN A 594 -12.90 21.69 0.20
N GLN A 595 -13.43 20.98 -0.79
CA GLN A 595 -12.77 20.82 -2.09
C GLN A 595 -12.47 22.14 -2.80
N PHE A 596 -13.32 23.17 -2.67
CA PHE A 596 -13.10 24.46 -3.29
C PHE A 596 -11.75 25.11 -2.90
N LYS A 597 -11.26 24.85 -1.68
CA LYS A 597 -9.93 25.31 -1.23
C LYS A 597 -8.82 24.62 -2.00
N ARG A 598 -8.97 23.32 -2.30
CA ARG A 598 -7.98 22.55 -3.04
C ARG A 598 -7.92 22.90 -4.52
N SER A 599 -9.00 23.42 -5.09
CA SER A 599 -9.06 23.80 -6.51
C SER A 599 -8.05 24.86 -6.91
N CYS A 600 -7.56 25.66 -5.96
CA CYS A 600 -6.59 26.75 -6.19
C CYS A 600 -5.24 26.52 -5.48
N LEU A 601 -4.89 25.27 -5.16
CA LEU A 601 -3.62 24.98 -4.50
C LEU A 601 -2.41 25.46 -5.31
N PRO A 602 -1.40 26.06 -4.63
CA PRO A 602 -0.12 26.38 -5.23
C PRO A 602 0.58 25.14 -5.79
N ASP A 603 1.55 25.35 -6.66
CA ASP A 603 2.48 24.31 -7.06
C ASP A 603 3.31 23.82 -5.87
N GLY A 604 3.66 22.55 -5.87
CA GLY A 604 4.52 21.95 -4.86
C GLY A 604 5.01 20.57 -5.32
N PRO A 605 6.09 20.04 -4.73
CA PRO A 605 6.66 18.76 -5.11
C PRO A 605 5.80 17.60 -4.62
N LYS A 606 5.67 16.56 -5.43
CA LYS A 606 5.08 15.28 -5.03
C LYS A 606 6.18 14.39 -4.47
N VAL A 607 6.11 14.04 -3.19
CA VAL A 607 7.12 13.21 -2.51
C VAL A 607 6.73 11.74 -2.38
N GLY A 608 5.45 11.42 -2.40
CA GLY A 608 4.94 10.07 -2.21
C GLY A 608 3.89 9.68 -3.25
N THR A 609 3.27 8.50 -3.05
CA THR A 609 2.23 7.98 -3.95
C THR A 609 0.87 8.66 -3.79
N VAL A 610 0.70 9.48 -2.76
CA VAL A 610 -0.52 10.26 -2.47
C VAL A 610 -0.20 11.75 -2.54
N ALA A 611 -1.01 12.52 -3.23
CA ALA A 611 -1.00 13.96 -3.24
C ALA A 611 -2.40 14.50 -3.56
N LEU A 612 -2.61 15.81 -3.38
CA LEU A 612 -3.91 16.46 -3.54
C LEU A 612 -3.90 17.53 -4.63
N SER A 613 -2.87 17.56 -5.49
CA SER A 613 -2.78 18.56 -6.55
C SER A 613 -3.96 18.44 -7.52
N PRO A 614 -4.71 19.53 -7.76
CA PRO A 614 -5.83 19.53 -8.70
C PRO A 614 -5.37 19.42 -10.16
N ARG A 615 -4.09 19.59 -10.43
CA ARG A 615 -3.51 19.48 -11.78
C ARG A 615 -3.30 18.05 -12.25
N GLY A 616 -3.12 17.10 -11.33
CA GLY A 616 -2.80 15.71 -11.68
C GLY A 616 -3.32 14.65 -10.72
N ASP A 617 -3.17 14.84 -9.41
CA ASP A 617 -3.35 13.76 -8.43
C ASP A 617 -4.82 13.52 -8.05
N TRP A 618 -5.55 14.60 -7.73
CA TRP A 618 -6.94 14.50 -7.31
C TRP A 618 -7.81 15.60 -7.91
N ARG A 619 -8.69 15.20 -8.82
CA ARG A 619 -9.64 16.10 -9.49
C ARG A 619 -11.06 15.75 -9.07
N MET A 620 -11.66 16.61 -8.27
CA MET A 620 -13.01 16.44 -7.77
C MET A 620 -13.78 17.74 -7.95
N PRO A 621 -15.08 17.71 -8.35
CA PRO A 621 -15.93 18.89 -8.34
C PRO A 621 -16.07 19.46 -6.92
N SER A 622 -16.08 20.79 -6.79
CA SER A 622 -16.21 21.45 -5.48
C SER A 622 -17.60 21.30 -4.85
N ASP A 623 -18.58 20.93 -5.62
CA ASP A 623 -19.97 20.70 -5.26
C ASP A 623 -20.39 19.22 -5.23
N ALA A 624 -19.42 18.30 -5.20
CA ALA A 624 -19.69 16.88 -5.08
C ALA A 624 -20.40 16.54 -3.76
N CYS A 625 -21.46 15.74 -3.84
CA CYS A 625 -22.23 15.30 -2.66
C CYS A 625 -21.55 14.11 -1.96
N VAL A 626 -21.39 14.20 -0.65
CA VAL A 626 -20.75 13.17 0.20
C VAL A 626 -21.72 12.07 0.66
N ALA A 627 -23.02 12.21 0.40
CA ALA A 627 -24.06 11.36 1.01
C ALA A 627 -23.79 9.85 0.81
N LEU A 628 -23.37 9.44 -0.38
CA LEU A 628 -23.08 8.03 -0.69
C LEU A 628 -21.95 7.44 0.20
N TRP A 629 -20.91 8.20 0.47
CA TRP A 629 -19.79 7.78 1.33
C TRP A 629 -20.21 7.69 2.80
N ILE A 630 -21.02 8.64 3.26
CA ILE A 630 -21.56 8.62 4.63
C ILE A 630 -22.49 7.42 4.82
N GLN A 631 -23.42 7.16 3.89
CA GLN A 631 -24.31 6.01 3.94
C GLN A 631 -23.55 4.67 3.96
N ASN A 632 -22.46 4.56 3.18
CA ASN A 632 -21.62 3.37 3.18
C ASN A 632 -20.97 3.14 4.56
N LEU A 633 -20.48 4.21 5.20
CA LEU A 633 -19.91 4.16 6.55
C LEU A 633 -20.97 3.81 7.61
N GLU A 634 -22.13 4.45 7.56
CA GLU A 634 -23.24 4.22 8.50
C GLU A 634 -23.72 2.77 8.45
N LYS A 635 -23.90 2.23 7.23
CA LYS A 635 -24.26 0.82 7.03
C LYS A 635 -23.25 -0.12 7.67
N GLU A 636 -21.94 0.16 7.53
CA GLU A 636 -20.88 -0.65 8.10
C GLU A 636 -20.83 -0.56 9.63
N ALA A 637 -21.09 0.62 10.18
CA ALA A 637 -21.13 0.86 11.63
C ALA A 637 -22.44 0.40 12.29
N GLY A 638 -23.43 -0.06 11.51
CA GLY A 638 -24.75 -0.45 12.03
C GLY A 638 -25.60 0.74 12.51
N LYS A 639 -25.43 1.91 11.89
CA LYS A 639 -26.09 3.19 12.26
C LYS A 639 -27.05 3.67 11.19
#